data_b29e027876ad44a7c8db1e4a299408ce
#
_entry.id   b29e027876ad44a7c8db1e4a299408ce
#
_cell.length_a   1.000
_cell.length_b   1.000
_cell.length_c   1.000
_cell.angle_alpha   90.00
_cell.angle_beta   90.00
_cell.angle_gamma   90.00
#
_symmetry.space_group_name_H-M   'P 1'
#
loop_
_entity.id
_entity.type
_entity.pdbx_description
1 polymer ?
#
loop_
_entity_poly.entity_id
_entity_poly.type
_entity_poly.pdbx_seq_one_letter_code
_entity_poly.pdbx_strand_id
1 'polypeptide(L)'
;MLRNYLKIALRNITGNPLFSAINIIGLAIGLACCIIITVFVNHELSYDKHWQNADRIHRVTRDFFGNDLKLVRVAPPIGPLLVEDFPEIEDMTRILQATGISLSRGELSVVEENMVIADDNVFSFFNLEFTSGDPATALAVPTNIVLSERAADRYFGSEDPIGQTLNIMGQTDLTVTGVFRDLPDNTHMAFELVGSIKMIPIMMGPDALENWGSNNYFTYLLLPEGYDPADLTSRFEDFIIKHRGEDAPSGTAIDLQRLTDIHLTSNRDAEWRANGSMALVYTFSAVALVVLLIACINFMNLTTARSTQRAKEVGIRKVVGAHRGQVTMQFLGESVLLTAIAMLLAVALVEIALPAFAAFLEKPLVFSLADPVTLLTLAVGTVLVGLLAGSYPAFYLSHFRPVEVLKGVASGSGSGFMRRALVVFQFATSIALLIATGVVMAQMHYARTMDLGFDRERNLVHGLPFFAELWEIYEPLRAELEAHPDIESVVYSSRVPSMQNLDGSGYVAEGEQVTMETIQALADIKVDAHWFEHYGVEFLAGRAFRDNEMRIQMPDDDNPVTNGWAILNESAARRFGWAPDEAVGKVVRQPMSRELDRFIDREVVGVIPDIHFSSLHDEKKATVYAEPNGNYARNISVKILPGDPKAAIDHFEAVWQRLAPNEPLNWYFLDDAFDSRYRGEQKQAQMFAVFSAFAIFVATLGLFGLASFTTERRTKEIGIRKVMGASVSDIVLLLTSDFTKLVLVANVIAWPVAYYFMNQWLTRFAYKAPFGEWAWLFVAAALVALAAAWITIASQAGRAATSRPVLALRYE
;
A
#
# COMPACT_ATOMS: atom_id res chain seq x y z
N MET A 1 -6.63 -37.49 -36.02
CA MET A 1 -5.32 -37.15 -35.44
C MET A 1 -5.43 -36.73 -33.97
N LEU A 2 -6.32 -35.80 -33.61
CA LEU A 2 -6.49 -35.30 -32.24
C LEU A 2 -6.74 -36.41 -31.20
N ARG A 3 -7.64 -37.37 -31.50
CA ARG A 3 -7.98 -38.51 -30.63
C ARG A 3 -6.79 -39.41 -30.34
N ASN A 4 -5.87 -39.57 -31.30
CA ASN A 4 -4.63 -40.35 -31.09
C ASN A 4 -3.61 -39.62 -30.26
N TYR A 5 -3.48 -38.26 -30.42
CA TYR A 5 -2.60 -37.45 -29.58
C TYR A 5 -3.09 -37.47 -28.12
N LEU A 6 -4.40 -37.35 -27.88
CA LEU A 6 -4.98 -37.45 -26.54
C LEU A 6 -4.72 -38.81 -25.89
N LYS A 7 -4.90 -39.93 -26.61
CA LYS A 7 -4.61 -41.29 -26.08
C LYS A 7 -3.13 -41.47 -25.75
N ILE A 8 -2.24 -40.95 -26.58
CA ILE A 8 -0.78 -41.07 -26.36
C ILE A 8 -0.40 -40.19 -25.12
N ALA A 9 -0.93 -38.99 -25.03
CA ALA A 9 -0.68 -38.08 -23.88
C ALA A 9 -1.14 -38.70 -22.56
N LEU A 10 -2.37 -39.24 -22.51
CA LEU A 10 -2.89 -39.93 -21.31
C LEU A 10 -2.05 -41.15 -20.92
N ARG A 11 -1.62 -42.00 -21.90
CA ARG A 11 -0.74 -43.13 -21.65
C ARG A 11 0.61 -42.69 -21.13
N ASN A 12 1.14 -41.57 -21.58
CA ASN A 12 2.41 -41.03 -21.10
C ASN A 12 2.31 -40.51 -19.67
N ILE A 13 1.16 -39.87 -19.30
CA ILE A 13 0.88 -39.39 -17.94
C ILE A 13 0.82 -40.59 -16.97
N THR A 14 0.06 -41.63 -17.32
CA THR A 14 -0.12 -42.82 -16.46
C THR A 14 1.10 -43.71 -16.39
N GLY A 15 1.91 -43.76 -17.47
CA GLY A 15 3.14 -44.54 -17.54
C GLY A 15 4.30 -43.98 -16.71
N ASN A 16 4.18 -42.75 -16.23
CA ASN A 16 5.21 -42.09 -15.43
C ASN A 16 4.63 -41.12 -14.43
N PRO A 17 3.94 -41.61 -13.43
CA PRO A 17 3.11 -40.80 -12.54
C PRO A 17 3.90 -39.76 -11.74
N LEU A 18 5.08 -40.10 -11.22
CA LEU A 18 5.91 -39.18 -10.42
C LEU A 18 6.36 -37.97 -11.25
N PHE A 19 6.84 -38.22 -12.49
CA PHE A 19 7.30 -37.15 -13.36
C PHE A 19 6.17 -36.23 -13.81
N SER A 20 5.03 -36.83 -14.17
CA SER A 20 3.82 -36.07 -14.56
C SER A 20 3.29 -35.26 -13.38
N ALA A 21 3.27 -35.82 -12.17
CA ALA A 21 2.85 -35.14 -10.95
C ALA A 21 3.73 -33.93 -10.63
N ILE A 22 5.06 -34.06 -10.67
CA ILE A 22 5.99 -32.93 -10.44
C ILE A 22 5.74 -31.80 -11.45
N ASN A 23 5.58 -32.12 -12.74
CA ASN A 23 5.29 -31.12 -13.76
C ASN A 23 3.93 -30.44 -13.57
N ILE A 24 2.87 -31.21 -13.31
CA ILE A 24 1.52 -30.69 -13.10
C ILE A 24 1.48 -29.82 -11.84
N ILE A 25 2.01 -30.30 -10.70
CA ILE A 25 2.02 -29.56 -9.44
C ILE A 25 2.86 -28.29 -9.55
N GLY A 26 4.08 -28.39 -10.09
CA GLY A 26 4.96 -27.23 -10.26
C GLY A 26 4.33 -26.15 -11.16
N LEU A 27 3.70 -26.56 -12.26
CA LEU A 27 3.03 -25.64 -13.16
C LEU A 27 1.72 -25.10 -12.55
N ALA A 28 0.95 -25.92 -11.82
CA ALA A 28 -0.27 -25.51 -11.15
C ALA A 28 -0.02 -24.44 -10.07
N ILE A 29 1.03 -24.60 -9.27
CA ILE A 29 1.43 -23.59 -8.26
C ILE A 29 1.84 -22.30 -8.95
N GLY A 30 2.67 -22.37 -10.01
CA GLY A 30 3.08 -21.17 -10.76
C GLY A 30 1.89 -20.44 -11.39
N LEU A 31 0.95 -21.19 -11.98
CA LEU A 31 -0.27 -20.65 -12.56
C LEU A 31 -1.20 -20.07 -11.47
N ALA A 32 -1.38 -20.74 -10.33
CA ALA A 32 -2.18 -20.24 -9.23
C ALA A 32 -1.63 -18.91 -8.67
N CYS A 33 -0.32 -18.82 -8.44
CA CYS A 33 0.34 -17.57 -8.05
C CYS A 33 0.10 -16.47 -9.10
N CYS A 34 0.25 -16.80 -10.38
CA CYS A 34 0.02 -15.84 -11.46
C CYS A 34 -1.43 -15.34 -11.51
N ILE A 35 -2.41 -16.23 -11.34
CA ILE A 35 -3.84 -15.88 -11.31
C ILE A 35 -4.13 -14.96 -10.11
N ILE A 36 -3.70 -15.32 -8.90
CA ILE A 36 -3.92 -14.51 -7.69
C ILE A 36 -3.33 -13.11 -7.85
N ILE A 37 -2.09 -13.02 -8.36
CA ILE A 37 -1.45 -11.71 -8.61
C ILE A 37 -2.21 -10.93 -9.69
N THR A 38 -2.68 -11.60 -10.75
CA THR A 38 -3.46 -10.95 -11.82
C THR A 38 -4.79 -10.41 -11.29
N VAL A 39 -5.48 -11.15 -10.42
CA VAL A 39 -6.71 -10.68 -9.76
C VAL A 39 -6.42 -9.43 -8.92
N PHE A 40 -5.34 -9.45 -8.13
CA PHE A 40 -4.91 -8.28 -7.37
C PHE A 40 -4.56 -7.09 -8.26
N VAL A 41 -3.75 -7.29 -9.30
CA VAL A 41 -3.35 -6.22 -10.25
C VAL A 41 -4.57 -5.64 -10.96
N ASN A 42 -5.51 -6.47 -11.38
CA ASN A 42 -6.75 -6.01 -12.01
C ASN A 42 -7.61 -5.19 -11.05
N HIS A 43 -7.68 -5.61 -9.77
CA HIS A 43 -8.37 -4.83 -8.74
C HIS A 43 -7.72 -3.45 -8.57
N GLU A 44 -6.38 -3.36 -8.44
CA GLU A 44 -5.66 -2.09 -8.32
C GLU A 44 -5.84 -1.18 -9.56
N LEU A 45 -5.85 -1.76 -10.76
CA LEU A 45 -6.03 -1.02 -12.01
C LEU A 45 -7.48 -0.63 -12.32
N SER A 46 -8.45 -1.17 -11.56
CA SER A 46 -9.89 -0.94 -11.78
C SER A 46 -10.44 0.25 -10.99
N TYR A 47 -9.64 0.84 -10.09
CA TYR A 47 -10.09 1.95 -9.24
C TYR A 47 -10.70 3.10 -10.06
N ASP A 48 -11.85 3.58 -9.61
CA ASP A 48 -12.60 4.72 -10.15
C ASP A 48 -13.04 4.62 -11.63
N LYS A 49 -12.83 3.47 -12.29
CA LYS A 49 -13.23 3.25 -13.70
C LYS A 49 -14.71 2.93 -13.87
N HIS A 50 -15.44 2.72 -12.77
CA HIS A 50 -16.87 2.43 -12.81
C HIS A 50 -17.72 3.69 -12.99
N TRP A 51 -17.18 4.88 -12.76
CA TRP A 51 -17.86 6.14 -12.95
C TRP A 51 -18.10 6.41 -14.45
N GLN A 52 -19.30 6.84 -14.83
CA GLN A 52 -19.67 7.04 -16.24
C GLN A 52 -18.75 8.05 -16.95
N ASN A 53 -18.33 9.11 -16.26
CA ASN A 53 -17.47 10.18 -16.78
C ASN A 53 -16.04 10.12 -16.20
N ALA A 54 -15.57 8.93 -15.77
CA ALA A 54 -14.27 8.80 -15.05
C ALA A 54 -13.09 9.46 -15.77
N ASP A 55 -13.08 9.38 -17.12
CA ASP A 55 -12.00 9.94 -17.96
C ASP A 55 -12.05 11.46 -18.10
N ARG A 56 -13.19 12.08 -17.79
CA ARG A 56 -13.47 13.52 -17.91
C ARG A 56 -13.42 14.23 -16.57
N ILE A 57 -13.56 13.51 -15.47
CA ILE A 57 -13.53 14.06 -14.11
C ILE A 57 -12.09 14.27 -13.67
N HIS A 58 -11.81 15.48 -13.16
CA HIS A 58 -10.51 15.86 -12.62
C HIS A 58 -10.68 16.44 -11.22
N ARG A 59 -9.83 15.99 -10.30
CA ARG A 59 -9.74 16.56 -8.95
C ARG A 59 -8.86 17.79 -8.97
N VAL A 60 -9.31 18.87 -8.34
CA VAL A 60 -8.50 20.08 -8.13
C VAL A 60 -7.57 19.85 -6.95
N THR A 61 -6.29 20.15 -7.10
CA THR A 61 -5.25 20.02 -6.08
C THR A 61 -4.55 21.35 -5.85
N ARG A 62 -3.90 21.51 -4.70
CA ARG A 62 -3.23 22.76 -4.34
C ARG A 62 -1.88 22.50 -3.70
N ASP A 63 -0.84 23.14 -4.23
CA ASP A 63 0.51 23.09 -3.71
C ASP A 63 0.84 24.36 -2.93
N PHE A 64 1.53 24.22 -1.80
CA PHE A 64 2.05 25.30 -0.97
C PHE A 64 3.56 25.19 -0.91
N PHE A 65 4.26 26.15 -1.51
CA PHE A 65 5.71 26.05 -1.69
C PHE A 65 6.50 26.27 -0.39
N GLY A 66 5.95 27.10 0.52
CA GLY A 66 6.66 27.48 1.75
C GLY A 66 6.92 26.33 2.72
N ASN A 67 6.01 25.38 2.83
CA ASN A 67 6.08 24.22 3.72
C ASN A 67 6.08 22.86 2.99
N ASP A 68 6.24 22.88 1.65
CA ASP A 68 6.19 21.69 0.77
C ASP A 68 4.96 20.82 1.00
N LEU A 69 3.79 21.47 1.16
CA LEU A 69 2.51 20.80 1.37
C LEU A 69 1.76 20.70 0.03
N LYS A 70 1.41 19.47 -0.38
CA LYS A 70 0.75 19.17 -1.66
C LYS A 70 -0.63 18.60 -1.41
N LEU A 71 -1.62 19.45 -1.20
CA LEU A 71 -2.95 19.03 -0.82
C LEU A 71 -3.79 18.53 -2.00
N VAL A 72 -4.55 17.50 -1.74
CA VAL A 72 -5.63 17.01 -2.62
C VAL A 72 -6.95 17.73 -2.37
N ARG A 73 -6.98 18.61 -1.40
CA ARG A 73 -8.12 19.42 -1.00
C ARG A 73 -7.81 20.88 -1.23
N VAL A 74 -8.84 21.63 -1.55
CA VAL A 74 -8.73 23.07 -1.84
C VAL A 74 -9.71 23.87 -1.00
N ALA A 75 -9.56 25.20 -1.05
CA ALA A 75 -10.50 26.10 -0.39
C ALA A 75 -11.88 26.10 -1.08
N PRO A 76 -12.98 26.23 -0.34
CA PRO A 76 -14.33 26.12 -0.88
C PRO A 76 -14.69 27.09 -2.00
N PRO A 77 -14.15 28.33 -2.12
CA PRO A 77 -14.49 29.24 -3.22
C PRO A 77 -13.83 28.85 -4.55
N ILE A 78 -12.78 28.02 -4.54
CA ILE A 78 -12.01 27.72 -5.76
C ILE A 78 -12.89 27.05 -6.83
N GLY A 79 -13.67 26.03 -6.48
CA GLY A 79 -14.53 25.34 -7.44
C GLY A 79 -15.52 26.26 -8.16
N PRO A 80 -16.39 26.98 -7.45
CA PRO A 80 -17.33 27.93 -8.04
C PRO A 80 -16.65 28.99 -8.90
N LEU A 81 -15.56 29.58 -8.43
CA LEU A 81 -14.82 30.62 -9.18
C LEU A 81 -14.14 30.07 -10.44
N LEU A 82 -13.70 28.81 -10.44
CA LEU A 82 -13.18 28.15 -11.64
C LEU A 82 -14.27 28.00 -12.70
N VAL A 83 -15.47 27.61 -12.33
CA VAL A 83 -16.61 27.52 -13.27
C VAL A 83 -17.02 28.90 -13.80
N GLU A 84 -16.96 29.93 -12.95
CA GLU A 84 -17.27 31.32 -13.36
C GLU A 84 -16.24 31.87 -14.38
N ASP A 85 -14.95 31.60 -14.14
CA ASP A 85 -13.86 32.13 -14.95
C ASP A 85 -13.59 31.30 -16.23
N PHE A 86 -13.95 30.02 -16.22
CA PHE A 86 -13.63 29.08 -17.30
C PHE A 86 -14.91 28.37 -17.78
N PRO A 87 -15.64 28.98 -18.75
CA PRO A 87 -16.92 28.47 -19.26
C PRO A 87 -16.84 27.08 -19.92
N GLU A 88 -15.63 26.61 -20.23
CA GLU A 88 -15.40 25.25 -20.73
C GLU A 88 -15.57 24.16 -19.65
N ILE A 89 -15.59 24.49 -18.37
CA ILE A 89 -15.89 23.54 -17.31
C ILE A 89 -17.40 23.26 -17.33
N GLU A 90 -17.78 22.02 -17.62
CA GLU A 90 -19.20 21.66 -17.75
C GLU A 90 -19.94 21.63 -16.41
N ASP A 91 -19.27 21.12 -15.36
CA ASP A 91 -19.84 21.04 -14.01
C ASP A 91 -18.75 20.92 -12.96
N MET A 92 -19.07 21.15 -11.68
CA MET A 92 -18.18 20.94 -10.55
C MET A 92 -18.96 20.47 -9.33
N THR A 93 -18.28 19.76 -8.42
CA THR A 93 -18.84 19.40 -7.12
C THR A 93 -17.77 19.44 -6.05
N ARG A 94 -18.16 19.87 -4.83
CA ARG A 94 -17.31 19.91 -3.64
C ARG A 94 -17.81 18.89 -2.64
N ILE A 95 -16.88 18.24 -1.97
CA ILE A 95 -17.16 17.27 -0.92
C ILE A 95 -16.25 17.58 0.27
N LEU A 96 -16.84 17.77 1.45
CA LEU A 96 -16.17 17.92 2.73
C LEU A 96 -16.33 16.64 3.53
N GLN A 97 -15.23 16.04 4.00
CA GLN A 97 -15.33 14.93 4.96
C GLN A 97 -15.77 15.44 6.33
N ALA A 98 -16.75 14.77 6.90
CA ALA A 98 -17.31 15.04 8.22
C ALA A 98 -17.17 13.78 9.08
N THR A 99 -15.93 13.47 9.47
CA THR A 99 -15.58 12.26 10.25
C THR A 99 -15.78 12.48 11.75
N GLY A 100 -16.07 11.41 12.47
CA GLY A 100 -16.25 11.47 13.92
C GLY A 100 -17.57 12.13 14.35
N ILE A 101 -18.53 12.24 13.45
CA ILE A 101 -19.84 12.86 13.75
C ILE A 101 -20.76 11.84 14.42
N SER A 102 -21.31 12.19 15.58
CA SER A 102 -22.33 11.37 16.26
C SER A 102 -23.69 11.56 15.61
N LEU A 103 -24.29 10.48 15.11
CA LEU A 103 -25.67 10.43 14.65
C LEU A 103 -26.46 9.46 15.51
N SER A 104 -27.68 9.87 15.91
CA SER A 104 -28.54 9.06 16.76
C SER A 104 -29.95 8.92 16.23
N ARG A 105 -30.57 7.75 16.53
CA ARG A 105 -31.97 7.46 16.33
C ARG A 105 -32.50 6.67 17.54
N GLY A 106 -33.32 7.33 18.37
CA GLY A 106 -33.76 6.73 19.63
C GLY A 106 -32.60 6.43 20.57
N GLU A 107 -32.43 5.16 20.93
CA GLU A 107 -31.31 4.70 21.78
C GLU A 107 -30.03 4.34 21.00
N LEU A 108 -30.13 4.23 19.66
CA LEU A 108 -28.97 3.96 18.81
C LEU A 108 -28.19 5.25 18.58
N SER A 109 -26.93 5.28 18.99
CA SER A 109 -25.99 6.35 18.68
C SER A 109 -24.74 5.76 18.04
N VAL A 110 -24.33 6.28 16.89
CA VAL A 110 -23.18 5.79 16.12
C VAL A 110 -22.30 6.97 15.77
N VAL A 111 -20.97 6.78 15.93
CA VAL A 111 -19.97 7.70 15.39
C VAL A 111 -19.71 7.37 13.93
N GLU A 112 -20.05 8.29 13.07
CA GLU A 112 -19.90 8.09 11.63
C GLU A 112 -18.53 8.59 11.15
N GLU A 113 -17.73 7.65 10.63
CA GLU A 113 -16.45 7.96 10.03
C GLU A 113 -16.57 8.23 8.51
N ASN A 114 -17.68 7.81 7.91
CA ASN A 114 -17.94 7.87 6.48
C ASN A 114 -19.08 8.83 6.13
N MET A 115 -19.23 9.92 6.87
CA MET A 115 -20.14 11.01 6.53
C MET A 115 -19.41 12.08 5.72
N VAL A 116 -20.11 12.65 4.75
CA VAL A 116 -19.65 13.80 3.97
C VAL A 116 -20.73 14.86 3.88
N ILE A 117 -20.29 16.08 3.61
CA ILE A 117 -21.13 17.22 3.27
C ILE A 117 -20.78 17.63 1.83
N ALA A 118 -21.78 17.72 0.94
CA ALA A 118 -21.52 17.90 -0.49
C ALA A 118 -22.47 18.90 -1.15
N ASP A 119 -22.08 19.38 -2.33
CA ASP A 119 -22.96 20.16 -3.21
C ASP A 119 -24.16 19.33 -3.67
N ASP A 120 -25.27 20.00 -3.98
CA ASP A 120 -26.55 19.36 -4.33
C ASP A 120 -26.44 18.42 -5.55
N ASN A 121 -25.51 18.70 -6.45
CA ASN A 121 -25.32 17.95 -7.71
C ASN A 121 -24.42 16.72 -7.59
N VAL A 122 -23.88 16.42 -6.40
CA VAL A 122 -22.90 15.30 -6.21
C VAL A 122 -23.39 13.97 -6.78
N PHE A 123 -24.69 13.67 -6.63
CA PHE A 123 -25.28 12.43 -7.09
C PHE A 123 -25.38 12.35 -8.62
N SER A 124 -25.72 13.45 -9.29
CA SER A 124 -25.73 13.52 -10.76
C SER A 124 -24.33 13.61 -11.33
N PHE A 125 -23.43 14.31 -10.67
CA PHE A 125 -22.03 14.46 -11.08
C PHE A 125 -21.31 13.11 -11.17
N PHE A 126 -21.46 12.26 -10.14
CA PHE A 126 -20.89 10.91 -10.09
C PHE A 126 -21.85 9.82 -10.60
N ASN A 127 -23.05 10.20 -11.05
CA ASN A 127 -24.08 9.26 -11.51
C ASN A 127 -24.36 8.13 -10.50
N LEU A 128 -24.57 8.53 -9.22
CA LEU A 128 -24.89 7.60 -8.14
C LEU A 128 -26.29 7.03 -8.31
N GLU A 129 -26.43 5.72 -8.22
CA GLU A 129 -27.68 5.01 -8.38
C GLU A 129 -28.51 5.11 -7.10
N PHE A 130 -29.68 5.76 -7.17
CA PHE A 130 -30.63 5.84 -6.08
C PHE A 130 -31.57 4.62 -6.08
N THR A 131 -31.80 4.06 -4.90
CA THR A 131 -32.79 3.00 -4.67
C THR A 131 -34.11 3.57 -4.16
N SER A 132 -34.08 4.74 -3.51
CA SER A 132 -35.24 5.50 -3.04
C SER A 132 -34.95 6.99 -3.00
N GLY A 133 -35.98 7.83 -3.23
CA GLY A 133 -35.84 9.28 -3.26
C GLY A 133 -35.51 9.84 -4.65
N ASP A 134 -35.34 11.16 -4.74
CA ASP A 134 -35.00 11.88 -5.98
C ASP A 134 -33.63 12.56 -5.83
N PRO A 135 -32.60 12.16 -6.60
CA PRO A 135 -31.26 12.73 -6.50
C PRO A 135 -31.22 14.24 -6.78
N ALA A 136 -32.15 14.78 -7.57
CA ALA A 136 -32.15 16.20 -7.95
C ALA A 136 -32.59 17.12 -6.79
N THR A 137 -33.36 16.62 -5.84
CA THR A 137 -33.91 17.40 -4.72
C THR A 137 -33.42 16.95 -3.35
N ALA A 138 -32.64 15.83 -3.32
CA ALA A 138 -32.27 15.18 -2.07
C ALA A 138 -31.48 16.09 -1.09
N LEU A 139 -30.61 16.99 -1.57
CA LEU A 139 -29.83 17.92 -0.75
C LEU A 139 -30.31 19.38 -0.85
N ALA A 140 -31.54 19.61 -1.31
CA ALA A 140 -32.07 20.97 -1.53
C ALA A 140 -32.16 21.79 -0.25
N VAL A 141 -32.35 21.15 0.89
CA VAL A 141 -32.53 21.83 2.21
C VAL A 141 -31.30 21.51 3.09
N PRO A 142 -30.84 22.47 3.93
CA PRO A 142 -29.65 22.26 4.79
C PRO A 142 -29.78 21.05 5.73
N THR A 143 -30.96 20.69 6.18
CA THR A 143 -31.24 19.59 7.10
C THR A 143 -31.53 18.26 6.41
N ASN A 144 -31.29 18.15 5.10
CA ASN A 144 -31.46 16.91 4.39
C ASN A 144 -30.19 16.04 4.50
N ILE A 145 -30.42 14.72 4.62
CA ILE A 145 -29.37 13.70 4.58
C ILE A 145 -29.79 12.56 3.67
N VAL A 146 -28.83 12.03 2.94
CA VAL A 146 -29.00 10.86 2.07
C VAL A 146 -28.10 9.73 2.58
N LEU A 147 -28.63 8.51 2.63
CA LEU A 147 -27.96 7.34 3.18
C LEU A 147 -27.57 6.37 2.08
N SER A 148 -26.49 5.61 2.27
CA SER A 148 -26.25 4.39 1.50
C SER A 148 -27.21 3.29 1.95
N GLU A 149 -27.36 2.21 1.16
CA GLU A 149 -28.17 1.03 1.54
C GLU A 149 -27.70 0.46 2.89
N ARG A 150 -26.37 0.38 3.10
CA ARG A 150 -25.77 -0.10 4.36
C ARG A 150 -26.08 0.80 5.54
N ALA A 151 -26.01 2.12 5.37
CA ALA A 151 -26.37 3.06 6.42
C ALA A 151 -27.86 3.03 6.72
N ALA A 152 -28.72 2.94 5.70
CA ALA A 152 -30.16 2.80 5.87
C ALA A 152 -30.52 1.52 6.65
N ASP A 153 -29.92 0.38 6.34
CA ASP A 153 -30.10 -0.86 7.09
C ASP A 153 -29.63 -0.74 8.56
N ARG A 154 -28.51 -0.08 8.81
CA ARG A 154 -27.95 0.16 10.14
C ARG A 154 -28.87 0.94 11.06
N TYR A 155 -29.50 2.03 10.56
CA TYR A 155 -30.36 2.91 11.37
C TYR A 155 -31.82 2.50 11.37
N PHE A 156 -32.32 1.93 10.28
CA PHE A 156 -33.75 1.69 10.05
C PHE A 156 -34.12 0.21 9.88
N GLY A 157 -33.14 -0.67 9.63
CA GLY A 157 -33.39 -2.07 9.36
C GLY A 157 -34.31 -2.25 8.17
N SER A 158 -35.48 -2.85 8.39
CA SER A 158 -36.49 -3.05 7.34
C SER A 158 -37.52 -1.93 7.20
N GLU A 159 -37.42 -0.87 7.99
CA GLU A 159 -38.33 0.28 7.91
C GLU A 159 -37.95 1.19 6.74
N ASP A 160 -38.95 1.85 6.13
CA ASP A 160 -38.69 2.86 5.11
C ASP A 160 -38.03 4.09 5.75
N PRO A 161 -36.78 4.42 5.37
CA PRO A 161 -36.07 5.56 5.95
C PRO A 161 -36.55 6.92 5.45
N ILE A 162 -37.23 6.99 4.30
CA ILE A 162 -37.62 8.27 3.68
C ILE A 162 -38.57 9.07 4.56
N GLY A 163 -38.23 10.35 4.82
CA GLY A 163 -38.97 11.27 5.68
C GLY A 163 -38.76 11.04 7.17
N GLN A 164 -38.02 10.03 7.59
CA GLN A 164 -37.61 9.85 8.99
C GLN A 164 -36.43 10.74 9.34
N THR A 165 -36.14 10.90 10.62
CA THR A 165 -35.06 11.78 11.10
C THR A 165 -33.96 11.04 11.82
N LEU A 166 -32.74 11.57 11.66
CA LEU A 166 -31.55 11.25 12.44
C LEU A 166 -31.09 12.50 13.16
N ASN A 167 -30.77 12.40 14.44
CA ASN A 167 -30.28 13.53 15.20
C ASN A 167 -28.75 13.61 15.10
N ILE A 168 -28.22 14.76 14.68
CA ILE A 168 -26.78 15.02 14.63
C ILE A 168 -26.31 15.68 15.92
N MET A 169 -25.35 15.06 16.62
CA MET A 169 -24.69 15.58 17.82
C MET A 169 -25.66 16.01 18.96
N GLY A 170 -26.87 15.47 19.01
CA GLY A 170 -27.91 15.90 19.97
C GLY A 170 -28.49 17.31 19.74
N GLN A 171 -28.15 17.95 18.62
CA GLN A 171 -28.46 19.36 18.36
C GLN A 171 -29.51 19.58 17.26
N THR A 172 -29.45 18.85 16.18
CA THR A 172 -30.27 19.10 14.99
C THR A 172 -30.79 17.80 14.40
N ASP A 173 -32.06 17.78 14.01
CA ASP A 173 -32.65 16.65 13.30
C ASP A 173 -32.43 16.79 11.79
N LEU A 174 -31.86 15.77 11.20
CA LEU A 174 -31.66 15.64 9.76
C LEU A 174 -32.74 14.73 9.17
N THR A 175 -33.40 15.17 8.11
CA THR A 175 -34.46 14.40 7.43
C THR A 175 -33.81 13.53 6.32
N VAL A 176 -34.09 12.23 6.34
CA VAL A 176 -33.66 11.31 5.29
C VAL A 176 -34.51 11.53 4.04
N THR A 177 -33.86 11.89 2.94
CA THR A 177 -34.52 12.28 1.68
C THR A 177 -34.21 11.32 0.52
N GLY A 178 -33.26 10.44 0.71
CA GLY A 178 -32.88 9.46 -0.32
C GLY A 178 -32.03 8.33 0.22
N VAL A 179 -32.02 7.24 -0.56
CA VAL A 179 -31.13 6.10 -0.35
C VAL A 179 -30.42 5.80 -1.67
N PHE A 180 -29.09 5.73 -1.65
CA PHE A 180 -28.27 5.37 -2.79
C PHE A 180 -27.61 4.01 -2.58
N ARG A 181 -27.27 3.34 -3.71
CA ARG A 181 -26.55 2.08 -3.67
C ARG A 181 -25.16 2.25 -3.08
N ASP A 182 -24.71 1.30 -2.26
CA ASP A 182 -23.37 1.30 -1.68
C ASP A 182 -22.29 1.52 -2.74
N LEU A 183 -21.29 2.35 -2.40
CA LEU A 183 -20.14 2.56 -3.28
C LEU A 183 -19.34 1.26 -3.43
N PRO A 184 -18.83 0.98 -4.62
CA PRO A 184 -17.91 -0.14 -4.80
C PRO A 184 -16.60 0.10 -4.07
N ASP A 185 -15.97 -0.99 -3.60
CA ASP A 185 -14.75 -0.90 -2.80
C ASP A 185 -13.53 -0.36 -3.57
N ASN A 186 -13.54 -0.47 -4.92
CA ASN A 186 -12.49 0.01 -5.82
C ASN A 186 -12.72 1.48 -6.24
N THR A 187 -12.96 2.33 -5.26
CA THR A 187 -13.00 3.80 -5.42
C THR A 187 -12.12 4.48 -4.38
N HIS A 188 -11.55 5.63 -4.74
CA HIS A 188 -10.77 6.44 -3.81
C HIS A 188 -11.64 7.13 -2.75
N MET A 189 -12.95 7.26 -2.99
CA MET A 189 -13.93 7.83 -2.07
C MET A 189 -14.52 6.77 -1.13
N ALA A 190 -14.88 7.19 0.08
CA ALA A 190 -15.58 6.34 1.04
C ALA A 190 -16.60 7.18 1.79
N PHE A 191 -17.87 7.07 1.43
CA PHE A 191 -18.95 7.69 2.19
C PHE A 191 -20.20 6.82 2.17
N GLU A 192 -20.91 6.86 3.29
CA GLU A 192 -22.19 6.16 3.49
C GLU A 192 -23.32 7.14 3.76
N LEU A 193 -22.98 8.38 4.16
CA LEU A 193 -23.94 9.42 4.48
C LEU A 193 -23.51 10.72 3.80
N VAL A 194 -24.49 11.43 3.22
CA VAL A 194 -24.25 12.68 2.51
C VAL A 194 -25.21 13.75 3.02
N GLY A 195 -24.66 14.78 3.68
CA GLY A 195 -25.38 15.99 4.09
C GLY A 195 -25.23 17.12 3.07
N SER A 196 -26.12 18.12 3.16
CA SER A 196 -26.11 19.28 2.26
C SER A 196 -25.02 20.28 2.62
N ILE A 197 -24.28 20.81 1.64
CA ILE A 197 -23.28 21.89 1.83
C ILE A 197 -23.89 23.18 2.39
N LYS A 198 -25.20 23.37 2.21
CA LYS A 198 -25.96 24.51 2.74
C LYS A 198 -25.99 24.53 4.27
N MET A 199 -25.63 23.44 4.93
CA MET A 199 -25.45 23.35 6.37
C MET A 199 -24.23 24.15 6.86
N ILE A 200 -23.17 24.24 6.06
CA ILE A 200 -21.88 24.83 6.44
C ILE A 200 -22.00 26.27 6.92
N PRO A 201 -22.68 27.20 6.20
CA PRO A 201 -22.86 28.58 6.69
C PRO A 201 -23.63 28.68 7.99
N ILE A 202 -24.53 27.71 8.29
CA ILE A 202 -25.30 27.68 9.53
C ILE A 202 -24.41 27.23 10.70
N MET A 203 -23.55 26.27 10.49
CA MET A 203 -22.70 25.67 11.54
C MET A 203 -21.40 26.45 11.78
N MET A 204 -20.79 27.01 10.73
CA MET A 204 -19.45 27.61 10.78
C MET A 204 -19.44 29.13 10.52
N GLY A 205 -20.62 29.73 10.33
CA GLY A 205 -20.75 31.13 10.00
C GLY A 205 -20.97 31.43 8.51
N PRO A 206 -21.56 32.57 8.16
CA PRO A 206 -22.02 32.88 6.81
C PRO A 206 -20.93 32.89 5.77
N ASP A 207 -19.71 33.27 6.15
CA ASP A 207 -18.57 33.42 5.24
C ASP A 207 -17.71 32.14 5.13
N ALA A 208 -18.16 31.04 5.76
CA ALA A 208 -17.35 29.78 5.81
C ALA A 208 -17.04 29.21 4.42
N LEU A 209 -17.94 29.36 3.45
CA LEU A 209 -17.74 28.92 2.06
C LEU A 209 -16.93 29.91 1.19
N GLU A 210 -16.59 31.09 1.71
CA GLU A 210 -15.74 32.11 1.07
C GLU A 210 -14.29 32.06 1.62
N ASN A 211 -14.03 31.22 2.62
CA ASN A 211 -12.74 31.18 3.31
C ASN A 211 -11.65 30.46 2.50
N TRP A 212 -10.73 31.24 1.95
CA TRP A 212 -9.56 30.75 1.19
C TRP A 212 -8.51 30.02 2.06
N GLY A 213 -8.57 30.16 3.37
CA GLY A 213 -7.68 29.48 4.32
C GLY A 213 -8.12 28.06 4.64
N SER A 214 -9.38 27.71 4.40
CA SER A 214 -9.96 26.41 4.74
C SER A 214 -9.77 25.39 3.61
N ASN A 215 -8.58 24.78 3.49
CA ASN A 215 -8.29 23.79 2.44
C ASN A 215 -8.78 22.39 2.82
N ASN A 216 -10.10 22.21 2.98
CA ASN A 216 -10.69 20.95 3.45
C ASN A 216 -11.63 20.28 2.43
N TYR A 217 -11.85 20.88 1.28
CA TYR A 217 -12.84 20.42 0.30
C TYR A 217 -12.16 19.67 -0.84
N PHE A 218 -12.61 18.44 -1.08
CA PHE A 218 -12.34 17.73 -2.33
C PHE A 218 -13.20 18.35 -3.42
N THR A 219 -12.58 18.96 -4.41
CA THR A 219 -13.26 19.63 -5.51
C THR A 219 -12.99 18.90 -6.81
N TYR A 220 -14.05 18.54 -7.51
CA TYR A 220 -13.98 17.82 -8.78
C TYR A 220 -14.60 18.67 -9.88
N LEU A 221 -13.96 18.66 -11.06
CA LEU A 221 -14.41 19.35 -12.26
C LEU A 221 -14.75 18.31 -13.33
N LEU A 222 -15.83 18.54 -14.06
CA LEU A 222 -16.18 17.79 -15.25
C LEU A 222 -15.75 18.60 -16.48
N LEU A 223 -14.81 18.06 -17.25
CA LEU A 223 -14.30 18.69 -18.47
C LEU A 223 -14.97 18.11 -19.71
N PRO A 224 -15.03 18.84 -20.83
CA PRO A 224 -15.56 18.36 -22.10
C PRO A 224 -14.81 17.12 -22.61
N GLU A 225 -15.48 16.32 -23.42
CA GLU A 225 -14.87 15.16 -24.05
C GLU A 225 -13.71 15.56 -24.97
N GLY A 226 -12.53 14.96 -24.75
CA GLY A 226 -11.32 15.23 -25.52
C GLY A 226 -10.63 16.54 -25.19
N TYR A 227 -11.06 17.28 -24.15
CA TYR A 227 -10.39 18.51 -23.68
C TYR A 227 -9.05 18.16 -23.00
N ASP A 228 -8.00 18.91 -23.36
CA ASP A 228 -6.69 18.74 -22.69
C ASP A 228 -6.65 19.55 -21.38
N PRO A 229 -6.53 18.91 -20.22
CA PRO A 229 -6.45 19.62 -18.94
C PRO A 229 -5.28 20.61 -18.85
N ALA A 230 -4.21 20.43 -19.65
CA ALA A 230 -3.07 21.32 -19.68
C ALA A 230 -3.42 22.73 -20.19
N ASP A 231 -4.42 22.85 -21.08
CA ASP A 231 -4.91 24.14 -21.57
C ASP A 231 -5.58 24.94 -20.44
N LEU A 232 -6.24 24.27 -19.51
CA LEU A 232 -6.89 24.89 -18.37
C LEU A 232 -5.85 25.23 -17.28
N THR A 233 -4.97 24.29 -16.92
CA THR A 233 -3.98 24.49 -15.85
C THR A 233 -2.98 25.58 -16.18
N SER A 234 -2.66 25.80 -17.47
CA SER A 234 -1.77 26.88 -17.90
C SER A 234 -2.28 28.29 -17.55
N ARG A 235 -3.58 28.44 -17.26
CA ARG A 235 -4.24 29.72 -16.92
C ARG A 235 -4.52 29.85 -15.41
N PHE A 236 -4.17 28.87 -14.60
CA PHE A 236 -4.43 28.91 -13.17
C PHE A 236 -3.57 29.92 -12.41
N GLU A 237 -2.42 30.29 -12.93
CA GLU A 237 -1.63 31.38 -12.36
C GLU A 237 -2.38 32.72 -12.46
N ASP A 238 -2.94 33.03 -13.63
CA ASP A 238 -3.77 34.24 -13.85
C ASP A 238 -5.03 34.22 -12.97
N PHE A 239 -5.65 33.04 -12.79
CA PHE A 239 -6.78 32.86 -11.87
C PHE A 239 -6.38 33.18 -10.42
N ILE A 240 -5.23 32.70 -9.97
CA ILE A 240 -4.73 32.96 -8.61
C ILE A 240 -4.45 34.48 -8.47
N ILE A 241 -3.82 35.10 -9.43
CA ILE A 241 -3.55 36.56 -9.43
C ILE A 241 -4.86 37.34 -9.34
N LYS A 242 -5.85 37.00 -10.16
CA LYS A 242 -7.17 37.68 -10.17
C LYS A 242 -7.87 37.66 -8.83
N HIS A 243 -7.85 36.53 -8.13
CA HIS A 243 -8.62 36.33 -6.90
C HIS A 243 -7.81 36.53 -5.61
N ARG A 244 -6.47 36.48 -5.66
CA ARG A 244 -5.60 36.53 -4.48
C ARG A 244 -4.53 37.61 -4.52
N GLY A 245 -4.31 38.24 -5.67
CA GLY A 245 -3.29 39.29 -5.87
C GLY A 245 -2.04 38.76 -6.54
N GLU A 246 -1.21 39.71 -7.04
CA GLU A 246 -0.05 39.45 -7.89
C GLU A 246 1.03 38.59 -7.22
N ASP A 247 1.18 38.66 -5.90
CA ASP A 247 2.21 37.93 -5.16
C ASP A 247 1.80 36.48 -4.80
N ALA A 248 0.51 36.15 -4.91
CA ALA A 248 -0.02 34.87 -4.46
C ALA A 248 0.57 33.64 -5.18
N PRO A 249 0.90 33.67 -6.49
CA PRO A 249 1.54 32.53 -7.16
C PRO A 249 2.91 32.16 -6.62
N SER A 250 3.60 33.08 -5.95
CA SER A 250 4.90 32.77 -5.31
C SER A 250 4.78 31.78 -4.15
N GLY A 251 3.61 31.71 -3.51
CA GLY A 251 3.34 30.84 -2.36
C GLY A 251 2.52 29.59 -2.66
N THR A 252 1.74 29.56 -3.76
CA THR A 252 0.79 28.45 -4.03
C THR A 252 0.54 28.27 -5.52
N ALA A 253 0.26 27.02 -5.90
CA ALA A 253 -0.23 26.65 -7.22
C ALA A 253 -1.47 25.75 -7.12
N ILE A 254 -2.29 25.78 -8.16
CA ILE A 254 -3.43 24.89 -8.35
C ILE A 254 -3.14 23.99 -9.54
N ASP A 255 -3.53 22.73 -9.46
CA ASP A 255 -3.33 21.74 -10.52
C ASP A 255 -4.53 20.81 -10.63
N LEU A 256 -4.61 20.03 -11.71
CA LEU A 256 -5.64 19.05 -11.97
C LEU A 256 -5.07 17.64 -11.98
N GLN A 257 -5.76 16.74 -11.33
CA GLN A 257 -5.43 15.31 -11.32
C GLN A 257 -6.62 14.50 -11.84
N ARG A 258 -6.39 13.68 -12.87
CA ARG A 258 -7.43 12.81 -13.45
C ARG A 258 -7.93 11.83 -12.39
N LEU A 259 -9.24 11.60 -12.36
CA LEU A 259 -9.90 10.72 -11.39
C LEU A 259 -9.31 9.31 -11.36
N THR A 260 -9.12 8.70 -12.54
CA THR A 260 -8.59 7.34 -12.71
C THR A 260 -7.12 7.17 -12.32
N ASP A 261 -6.39 8.28 -12.17
CA ASP A 261 -4.97 8.27 -11.83
C ASP A 261 -4.73 8.45 -10.32
N ILE A 262 -5.75 8.87 -9.56
CA ILE A 262 -5.63 9.18 -8.13
C ILE A 262 -5.03 7.99 -7.38
N HIS A 263 -5.66 6.82 -7.46
CA HIS A 263 -5.29 5.67 -6.64
C HIS A 263 -3.84 5.20 -6.80
N LEU A 264 -3.30 5.22 -8.02
CA LEU A 264 -1.99 4.60 -8.30
C LEU A 264 -0.85 5.60 -8.49
N THR A 265 -1.14 6.88 -8.71
CA THR A 265 -0.12 7.87 -9.05
C THR A 265 -0.08 9.06 -8.11
N SER A 266 -1.11 9.29 -7.30
CA SER A 266 -1.08 10.39 -6.34
C SER A 266 -0.11 10.10 -5.20
N ASN A 267 0.76 11.08 -4.95
CA ASN A 267 1.69 11.15 -3.81
C ASN A 267 1.46 12.43 -3.00
N ARG A 268 0.22 12.89 -2.96
CA ARG A 268 -0.19 14.13 -2.31
C ARG A 268 -0.64 13.92 -0.88
N ASP A 269 -0.67 15.01 -0.13
CA ASP A 269 -1.11 15.02 1.27
C ASP A 269 -2.64 15.04 1.39
N ALA A 270 -3.15 14.48 2.49
CA ALA A 270 -4.57 14.47 2.85
C ALA A 270 -5.47 13.66 1.91
N GLU A 271 -4.97 12.57 1.37
CA GLU A 271 -5.79 11.65 0.58
C GLU A 271 -6.96 11.08 1.39
N TRP A 272 -8.05 10.78 0.72
CA TRP A 272 -9.24 10.23 1.34
C TRP A 272 -9.02 8.84 1.92
N ARG A 273 -8.40 7.98 1.12
CA ARG A 273 -7.94 6.64 1.49
C ARG A 273 -6.46 6.48 1.16
N ALA A 274 -5.81 5.53 1.81
CA ALA A 274 -4.45 5.18 1.45
C ALA A 274 -4.37 4.74 -0.02
N ASN A 275 -3.49 5.38 -0.76
CA ASN A 275 -3.28 5.10 -2.17
C ASN A 275 -2.53 3.78 -2.39
N GLY A 276 -2.77 3.18 -3.55
CA GLY A 276 -1.92 2.15 -4.11
C GLY A 276 -0.62 2.75 -4.70
N SER A 277 0.10 1.94 -5.45
CA SER A 277 1.30 2.41 -6.14
C SER A 277 1.48 1.69 -7.46
N MET A 278 1.63 2.45 -8.55
CA MET A 278 1.93 1.87 -9.87
C MET A 278 3.23 1.03 -9.84
N ALA A 279 4.20 1.44 -9.03
CA ALA A 279 5.42 0.65 -8.84
C ALA A 279 5.16 -0.70 -8.16
N LEU A 280 4.18 -0.78 -7.26
CA LEU A 280 3.73 -2.03 -6.66
C LEU A 280 3.08 -2.93 -7.72
N VAL A 281 2.21 -2.38 -8.55
CA VAL A 281 1.57 -3.10 -9.68
C VAL A 281 2.62 -3.67 -10.62
N TYR A 282 3.61 -2.87 -11.03
CA TYR A 282 4.72 -3.35 -11.88
C TYR A 282 5.55 -4.43 -11.18
N THR A 283 5.84 -4.26 -9.92
CA THR A 283 6.65 -5.22 -9.15
C THR A 283 5.94 -6.56 -9.03
N PHE A 284 4.65 -6.59 -8.68
CA PHE A 284 3.89 -7.83 -8.59
C PHE A 284 3.67 -8.48 -9.96
N SER A 285 3.44 -7.68 -11.00
CA SER A 285 3.37 -8.19 -12.38
C SER A 285 4.68 -8.85 -12.80
N ALA A 286 5.83 -8.26 -12.46
CA ALA A 286 7.14 -8.84 -12.70
C ALA A 286 7.35 -10.13 -11.90
N VAL A 287 6.94 -10.16 -10.63
CA VAL A 287 7.00 -11.37 -9.79
C VAL A 287 6.12 -12.49 -10.38
N ALA A 288 4.89 -12.19 -10.81
CA ALA A 288 4.01 -13.16 -11.45
C ALA A 288 4.65 -13.76 -12.71
N LEU A 289 5.20 -12.89 -13.57
CA LEU A 289 5.91 -13.32 -14.78
C LEU A 289 7.11 -14.21 -14.46
N VAL A 290 7.90 -13.83 -13.47
CA VAL A 290 9.08 -14.59 -13.04
C VAL A 290 8.70 -15.96 -12.47
N VAL A 291 7.70 -16.03 -11.60
CA VAL A 291 7.21 -17.31 -11.03
C VAL A 291 6.69 -18.22 -12.14
N LEU A 292 5.94 -17.67 -13.08
CA LEU A 292 5.45 -18.40 -14.25
C LEU A 292 6.60 -18.92 -15.13
N LEU A 293 7.62 -18.08 -15.38
CA LEU A 293 8.81 -18.48 -16.12
C LEU A 293 9.57 -19.60 -15.41
N ILE A 294 9.73 -19.52 -14.07
CA ILE A 294 10.34 -20.58 -13.26
C ILE A 294 9.57 -21.90 -13.43
N ALA A 295 8.22 -21.85 -13.38
CA ALA A 295 7.38 -23.03 -13.58
C ALA A 295 7.52 -23.62 -15.00
N CYS A 296 7.54 -22.76 -16.04
CA CYS A 296 7.78 -23.17 -17.43
C CYS A 296 9.18 -23.76 -17.63
N ILE A 297 10.21 -23.12 -17.04
CA ILE A 297 11.60 -23.60 -17.07
C ILE A 297 11.72 -24.97 -16.41
N ASN A 298 11.05 -25.15 -15.27
CA ASN A 298 11.01 -26.44 -14.59
C ASN A 298 10.43 -27.54 -15.51
N PHE A 299 9.28 -27.26 -16.12
CA PHE A 299 8.65 -28.14 -17.11
C PHE A 299 9.60 -28.45 -18.29
N MET A 300 10.25 -27.42 -18.87
CA MET A 300 11.24 -27.58 -19.95
C MET A 300 12.43 -28.47 -19.53
N ASN A 301 12.99 -28.20 -18.35
CA ASN A 301 14.14 -28.94 -17.83
C ASN A 301 13.82 -30.44 -17.65
N LEU A 302 12.69 -30.74 -17.05
CA LEU A 302 12.25 -32.12 -16.78
C LEU A 302 11.90 -32.85 -18.06
N THR A 303 11.17 -32.22 -18.98
CA THR A 303 10.78 -32.80 -20.27
C THR A 303 12.01 -33.05 -21.15
N THR A 304 12.99 -32.13 -21.15
CA THR A 304 14.22 -32.27 -21.94
C THR A 304 15.16 -33.32 -21.34
N ALA A 305 15.25 -33.45 -20.02
CA ALA A 305 16.03 -34.50 -19.39
C ALA A 305 15.60 -35.89 -19.90
N ARG A 306 14.29 -36.06 -20.09
CA ARG A 306 13.71 -37.32 -20.55
C ARG A 306 13.75 -37.54 -22.08
N SER A 307 14.09 -36.49 -22.83
CA SER A 307 14.10 -36.50 -24.29
C SER A 307 14.98 -37.63 -24.91
N THR A 308 16.06 -38.00 -24.23
CA THR A 308 16.94 -39.08 -24.69
C THR A 308 16.27 -40.46 -24.66
N GLN A 309 15.37 -40.75 -23.75
CA GLN A 309 14.57 -42.00 -23.73
C GLN A 309 13.55 -41.98 -24.89
N ARG A 310 12.96 -40.83 -25.18
CA ARG A 310 11.98 -40.62 -26.27
C ARG A 310 12.66 -40.48 -27.66
N ALA A 311 13.97 -40.21 -27.71
CA ALA A 311 14.69 -40.08 -28.97
C ALA A 311 14.57 -41.34 -29.86
N LYS A 312 14.64 -42.55 -29.23
CA LYS A 312 14.44 -43.81 -29.99
C LYS A 312 13.03 -43.90 -30.61
N GLU A 313 11.99 -43.52 -29.88
CA GLU A 313 10.59 -43.48 -30.37
C GLU A 313 10.43 -42.49 -31.55
N VAL A 314 11.01 -41.29 -31.38
CA VAL A 314 10.98 -40.25 -32.44
C VAL A 314 11.79 -40.73 -33.67
N GLY A 315 12.92 -41.36 -33.45
CA GLY A 315 13.78 -41.95 -34.53
C GLY A 315 13.01 -42.99 -35.36
N ILE A 316 12.35 -43.93 -34.70
CA ILE A 316 11.52 -44.95 -35.36
C ILE A 316 10.36 -44.29 -36.15
N ARG A 317 9.64 -43.33 -35.57
CA ARG A 317 8.57 -42.62 -36.29
C ARG A 317 9.05 -41.88 -37.51
N LYS A 318 10.22 -41.25 -37.44
CA LYS A 318 10.81 -40.56 -38.61
C LYS A 318 11.25 -41.54 -39.73
N VAL A 319 11.75 -42.72 -39.34
CA VAL A 319 12.07 -43.79 -40.32
C VAL A 319 10.82 -44.29 -41.01
N VAL A 320 9.67 -44.33 -40.33
CA VAL A 320 8.34 -44.73 -40.86
C VAL A 320 7.64 -43.57 -41.62
N GLY A 321 8.32 -42.38 -41.75
CA GLY A 321 7.84 -41.30 -42.62
C GLY A 321 7.24 -40.10 -41.93
N ALA A 322 7.32 -39.97 -40.58
CA ALA A 322 6.80 -38.79 -39.87
C ALA A 322 7.66 -37.55 -40.14
N HIS A 323 7.03 -36.45 -40.56
CA HIS A 323 7.70 -35.17 -40.77
C HIS A 323 7.99 -34.44 -39.44
N ARG A 324 9.00 -33.57 -39.42
CA ARG A 324 9.37 -32.77 -38.25
C ARG A 324 8.19 -32.00 -37.64
N GLY A 325 7.36 -31.34 -38.47
CA GLY A 325 6.21 -30.59 -38.01
C GLY A 325 5.18 -31.43 -37.22
N GLN A 326 4.96 -32.68 -37.67
CA GLN A 326 4.01 -33.58 -36.97
C GLN A 326 4.52 -33.97 -35.60
N VAL A 327 5.84 -34.21 -35.46
CA VAL A 327 6.47 -34.51 -34.17
C VAL A 327 6.41 -33.28 -33.27
N THR A 328 6.73 -32.09 -33.79
CA THR A 328 6.63 -30.82 -33.04
C THR A 328 5.23 -30.56 -32.53
N MET A 329 4.21 -30.68 -33.40
CA MET A 329 2.79 -30.46 -33.04
C MET A 329 2.30 -31.47 -32.00
N GLN A 330 2.79 -32.71 -32.07
CA GLN A 330 2.45 -33.73 -31.06
C GLN A 330 2.99 -33.33 -29.66
N PHE A 331 4.27 -32.93 -29.55
CA PHE A 331 4.86 -32.52 -28.27
C PHE A 331 4.26 -31.25 -27.73
N LEU A 332 3.94 -30.26 -28.57
CA LEU A 332 3.21 -29.06 -28.19
C LEU A 332 1.81 -29.40 -27.68
N GLY A 333 1.08 -30.29 -28.39
CA GLY A 333 -0.25 -30.76 -27.94
C GLY A 333 -0.19 -31.52 -26.60
N GLU A 334 0.84 -32.36 -26.37
CA GLU A 334 1.07 -33.01 -25.07
C GLU A 334 1.31 -31.96 -23.96
N SER A 335 2.11 -30.92 -24.24
CA SER A 335 2.39 -29.85 -23.28
C SER A 335 1.16 -29.02 -22.96
N VAL A 336 0.35 -28.65 -23.97
CA VAL A 336 -0.91 -27.93 -23.77
C VAL A 336 -1.89 -28.75 -22.93
N LEU A 337 -1.99 -30.07 -23.15
CA LEU A 337 -2.84 -30.94 -22.34
C LEU A 337 -2.40 -31.01 -20.88
N LEU A 338 -1.07 -31.13 -20.62
CA LEU A 338 -0.53 -31.12 -19.28
C LEU A 338 -0.79 -29.78 -18.59
N THR A 339 -0.63 -28.68 -19.34
CA THR A 339 -0.95 -27.33 -18.85
C THR A 339 -2.43 -27.17 -18.57
N ALA A 340 -3.33 -27.76 -19.38
CA ALA A 340 -4.76 -27.73 -19.11
C ALA A 340 -5.12 -28.45 -17.79
N ILE A 341 -4.50 -29.59 -17.52
CA ILE A 341 -4.67 -30.30 -16.24
C ILE A 341 -4.10 -29.46 -15.08
N ALA A 342 -2.93 -28.86 -15.27
CA ALA A 342 -2.33 -27.96 -14.29
C ALA A 342 -3.19 -26.72 -14.04
N MET A 343 -3.81 -26.16 -15.08
CA MET A 343 -4.74 -25.02 -14.97
C MET A 343 -5.98 -25.36 -14.15
N LEU A 344 -6.57 -26.54 -14.35
CA LEU A 344 -7.72 -26.97 -13.54
C LEU A 344 -7.33 -27.09 -12.05
N LEU A 345 -6.14 -27.64 -11.78
CA LEU A 345 -5.63 -27.70 -10.41
C LEU A 345 -5.28 -26.30 -9.88
N ALA A 346 -4.74 -25.41 -10.70
CA ALA A 346 -4.44 -24.03 -10.34
C ALA A 346 -5.70 -23.26 -9.96
N VAL A 347 -6.77 -23.38 -10.73
CA VAL A 347 -8.08 -22.78 -10.41
C VAL A 347 -8.60 -23.30 -9.08
N ALA A 348 -8.53 -24.59 -8.82
CA ALA A 348 -8.94 -25.15 -7.52
C ALA A 348 -8.08 -24.61 -6.36
N LEU A 349 -6.78 -24.42 -6.57
CA LEU A 349 -5.88 -23.80 -5.57
C LEU A 349 -6.23 -22.33 -5.36
N VAL A 350 -6.59 -21.60 -6.42
CA VAL A 350 -7.01 -20.20 -6.35
C VAL A 350 -8.30 -20.07 -5.53
N GLU A 351 -9.32 -20.88 -5.81
CA GLU A 351 -10.58 -20.86 -5.06
C GLU A 351 -10.38 -21.10 -3.55
N ILE A 352 -9.42 -21.95 -3.18
CA ILE A 352 -9.10 -22.23 -1.78
C ILE A 352 -8.27 -21.11 -1.15
N ALA A 353 -7.29 -20.54 -1.88
CA ALA A 353 -6.33 -19.59 -1.33
C ALA A 353 -6.82 -18.13 -1.38
N LEU A 354 -7.66 -17.78 -2.35
CA LEU A 354 -8.07 -16.39 -2.60
C LEU A 354 -8.83 -15.77 -1.41
N PRO A 355 -9.76 -16.45 -0.70
CA PRO A 355 -10.42 -15.86 0.44
C PRO A 355 -9.45 -15.47 1.58
N ALA A 356 -8.47 -16.34 1.86
CA ALA A 356 -7.43 -16.03 2.83
C ALA A 356 -6.51 -14.89 2.38
N PHE A 357 -6.20 -14.82 1.09
CA PHE A 357 -5.40 -13.74 0.51
C PHE A 357 -6.16 -12.41 0.48
N ALA A 358 -7.47 -12.42 0.17
CA ALA A 358 -8.34 -11.25 0.21
C ALA A 358 -8.46 -10.70 1.64
N ALA A 359 -8.70 -11.57 2.63
CA ALA A 359 -8.75 -11.19 4.05
C ALA A 359 -7.41 -10.63 4.54
N PHE A 360 -6.28 -11.23 4.11
CA PHE A 360 -4.94 -10.74 4.44
C PHE A 360 -4.68 -9.33 3.90
N LEU A 361 -5.13 -9.05 2.67
CA LEU A 361 -5.00 -7.72 2.05
C LEU A 361 -6.06 -6.72 2.53
N GLU A 362 -7.11 -7.20 3.20
CA GLU A 362 -8.31 -6.41 3.55
C GLU A 362 -8.95 -5.80 2.30
N LYS A 363 -8.94 -6.55 1.18
CA LYS A 363 -9.50 -6.13 -0.10
C LYS A 363 -10.45 -7.18 -0.63
N PRO A 364 -11.64 -6.82 -1.12
CA PRO A 364 -12.62 -7.76 -1.67
C PRO A 364 -12.20 -8.22 -3.07
N LEU A 365 -11.25 -9.15 -3.12
CA LEU A 365 -10.79 -9.72 -4.38
C LEU A 365 -11.78 -10.78 -4.85
N VAL A 366 -12.33 -10.59 -6.05
CA VAL A 366 -13.31 -11.49 -6.66
C VAL A 366 -12.68 -12.22 -7.83
N PHE A 367 -12.82 -13.55 -7.84
CA PHE A 367 -12.49 -14.42 -8.96
C PHE A 367 -13.74 -15.20 -9.36
N SER A 368 -14.30 -14.92 -10.54
CA SER A 368 -15.54 -15.52 -10.98
C SER A 368 -15.34 -16.32 -12.28
N LEU A 369 -15.63 -17.61 -12.19
CA LEU A 369 -15.70 -18.48 -13.37
C LEU A 369 -16.97 -18.28 -14.22
N ALA A 370 -17.95 -17.52 -13.72
CA ALA A 370 -19.12 -17.14 -14.49
C ALA A 370 -18.84 -16.01 -15.49
N ASP A 371 -17.72 -15.27 -15.30
CA ASP A 371 -17.32 -14.20 -16.20
C ASP A 371 -16.67 -14.77 -17.48
N PRO A 372 -17.23 -14.46 -18.67
CA PRO A 372 -16.68 -14.93 -19.95
C PRO A 372 -15.26 -14.46 -20.23
N VAL A 373 -14.88 -13.26 -19.74
CA VAL A 373 -13.53 -12.69 -19.93
C VAL A 373 -12.52 -13.51 -19.12
N THR A 374 -12.87 -13.87 -17.90
CA THR A 374 -12.06 -14.75 -17.04
C THR A 374 -11.85 -16.11 -17.70
N LEU A 375 -12.91 -16.75 -18.19
CA LEU A 375 -12.80 -18.04 -18.89
C LEU A 375 -11.93 -17.95 -20.15
N LEU A 376 -12.10 -16.90 -20.94
CA LEU A 376 -11.28 -16.68 -22.15
C LEU A 376 -9.80 -16.47 -21.77
N THR A 377 -9.52 -15.69 -20.76
CA THR A 377 -8.17 -15.42 -20.26
C THR A 377 -7.50 -16.70 -19.78
N LEU A 378 -8.19 -17.56 -19.03
CA LEU A 378 -7.70 -18.87 -18.60
C LEU A 378 -7.44 -19.80 -19.78
N ALA A 379 -8.33 -19.84 -20.77
CA ALA A 379 -8.17 -20.67 -21.97
C ALA A 379 -6.97 -20.21 -22.81
N VAL A 380 -6.86 -18.91 -23.09
CA VAL A 380 -5.74 -18.32 -23.83
C VAL A 380 -4.43 -18.52 -23.05
N GLY A 381 -4.42 -18.26 -21.75
CA GLY A 381 -3.30 -18.47 -20.86
C GLY A 381 -2.82 -19.93 -20.87
N THR A 382 -3.75 -20.91 -20.85
CA THR A 382 -3.42 -22.34 -20.94
C THR A 382 -2.68 -22.67 -22.23
N VAL A 383 -3.16 -22.15 -23.35
CA VAL A 383 -2.53 -22.39 -24.66
C VAL A 383 -1.16 -21.73 -24.73
N LEU A 384 -1.06 -20.46 -24.32
CA LEU A 384 0.21 -19.71 -24.34
C LEU A 384 1.27 -20.37 -23.46
N VAL A 385 0.93 -20.70 -22.21
CA VAL A 385 1.85 -21.33 -21.27
C VAL A 385 2.25 -22.74 -21.74
N GLY A 386 1.30 -23.51 -22.26
CA GLY A 386 1.57 -24.83 -22.82
C GLY A 386 2.49 -24.79 -24.05
N LEU A 387 2.33 -23.78 -24.92
CA LEU A 387 3.22 -23.54 -26.04
C LEU A 387 4.60 -23.07 -25.58
N LEU A 388 4.68 -22.14 -24.64
CA LEU A 388 5.96 -21.65 -24.09
C LEU A 388 6.74 -22.79 -23.42
N ALA A 389 6.11 -23.51 -22.48
CA ALA A 389 6.73 -24.61 -21.76
C ALA A 389 7.09 -25.80 -22.67
N GLY A 390 6.29 -26.05 -23.71
CA GLY A 390 6.52 -27.14 -24.68
C GLY A 390 7.46 -26.80 -25.82
N SER A 391 7.72 -25.53 -26.11
CA SER A 391 8.45 -25.07 -27.30
C SER A 391 9.88 -25.65 -27.37
N TYR A 392 10.66 -25.43 -26.33
CA TYR A 392 12.05 -25.89 -26.31
C TYR A 392 12.17 -27.43 -26.42
N PRO A 393 11.46 -28.25 -25.63
CA PRO A 393 11.44 -29.69 -25.79
C PRO A 393 11.00 -30.16 -27.17
N ALA A 394 9.95 -29.55 -27.74
CA ALA A 394 9.41 -29.93 -29.04
C ALA A 394 10.41 -29.67 -30.18
N PHE A 395 11.02 -28.48 -30.21
CA PHE A 395 12.04 -28.15 -31.19
C PHE A 395 13.31 -29.01 -31.03
N TYR A 396 13.73 -29.21 -29.80
CA TYR A 396 14.90 -30.03 -29.51
C TYR A 396 14.74 -31.48 -29.98
N LEU A 397 13.61 -32.14 -29.59
CA LEU A 397 13.31 -33.52 -29.96
C LEU A 397 13.08 -33.70 -31.47
N SER A 398 12.44 -32.73 -32.11
CA SER A 398 12.20 -32.77 -33.54
C SER A 398 13.46 -32.62 -34.40
N HIS A 399 14.59 -32.18 -33.83
CA HIS A 399 15.83 -31.98 -34.54
C HIS A 399 16.70 -33.27 -34.63
N PHE A 400 16.43 -34.31 -33.84
CA PHE A 400 17.21 -35.55 -33.84
C PHE A 400 17.21 -36.26 -35.21
N ARG A 401 18.39 -36.67 -35.66
CA ARG A 401 18.56 -37.47 -36.88
C ARG A 401 18.42 -38.95 -36.56
N PRO A 402 17.58 -39.73 -37.30
CA PRO A 402 17.32 -41.13 -36.99
C PRO A 402 18.61 -42.01 -36.92
N VAL A 403 19.59 -41.73 -37.77
CA VAL A 403 20.84 -42.47 -37.86
C VAL A 403 21.71 -42.32 -36.60
N GLU A 404 21.77 -41.10 -36.02
CA GLU A 404 22.57 -40.81 -34.83
C GLU A 404 21.93 -41.44 -33.58
N VAL A 405 20.61 -41.46 -33.54
CA VAL A 405 19.83 -42.01 -32.41
C VAL A 405 19.90 -43.53 -32.40
N LEU A 406 19.86 -44.20 -33.54
CA LEU A 406 19.93 -45.66 -33.67
C LEU A 406 21.36 -46.18 -33.44
N LYS A 407 22.40 -45.39 -33.72
CA LYS A 407 23.82 -45.72 -33.45
C LYS A 407 24.27 -45.45 -32.01
N GLY A 408 23.38 -44.91 -31.15
CA GLY A 408 23.74 -44.63 -29.75
C GLY A 408 24.67 -43.42 -29.56
N VAL A 409 24.95 -42.63 -30.60
CA VAL A 409 25.92 -41.50 -30.62
C VAL A 409 25.24 -40.14 -30.38
N ALA A 410 23.95 -40.12 -30.00
CA ALA A 410 23.20 -38.88 -29.81
C ALA A 410 23.65 -38.10 -28.54
N SER A 411 24.87 -37.56 -28.58
CA SER A 411 25.41 -36.64 -27.59
C SER A 411 25.34 -35.19 -28.13
N GLY A 412 24.18 -34.56 -28.02
CA GLY A 412 24.03 -33.15 -28.33
C GLY A 412 24.69 -32.28 -27.26
N SER A 413 25.89 -31.76 -27.52
CA SER A 413 26.69 -30.91 -26.63
C SER A 413 25.94 -29.59 -26.24
N GLY A 414 24.94 -29.15 -27.01
CA GLY A 414 24.17 -27.91 -26.76
C GLY A 414 23.15 -28.01 -25.66
N SER A 415 22.57 -29.18 -25.37
CA SER A 415 21.49 -29.31 -24.37
C SER A 415 21.96 -29.09 -22.93
N GLY A 416 23.21 -29.37 -22.64
CA GLY A 416 23.80 -29.24 -21.32
C GLY A 416 23.98 -27.78 -20.90
N PHE A 417 24.36 -26.90 -21.81
CA PHE A 417 24.56 -25.48 -21.54
C PHE A 417 23.22 -24.77 -21.26
N MET A 418 22.23 -24.87 -22.15
CA MET A 418 20.93 -24.21 -21.99
C MET A 418 20.26 -24.61 -20.68
N ARG A 419 20.24 -25.89 -20.33
CA ARG A 419 19.66 -26.38 -19.08
C ARG A 419 20.38 -25.81 -17.85
N ARG A 420 21.73 -25.70 -17.87
CA ARG A 420 22.50 -25.06 -16.79
C ARG A 420 22.16 -23.59 -16.68
N ALA A 421 22.05 -22.87 -17.79
CA ALA A 421 21.66 -21.46 -17.83
C ALA A 421 20.25 -21.24 -17.24
N LEU A 422 19.30 -22.10 -17.59
CA LEU A 422 17.95 -22.05 -17.06
C LEU A 422 17.90 -22.30 -15.54
N VAL A 423 18.70 -23.24 -15.02
CA VAL A 423 18.83 -23.48 -13.58
C VAL A 423 19.49 -22.30 -12.88
N VAL A 424 20.53 -21.69 -13.45
CA VAL A 424 21.19 -20.51 -12.92
C VAL A 424 20.19 -19.33 -12.84
N PHE A 425 19.44 -19.09 -13.92
CA PHE A 425 18.40 -18.06 -13.95
C PHE A 425 17.36 -18.27 -12.85
N GLN A 426 16.87 -19.50 -12.70
CA GLN A 426 15.86 -19.87 -11.69
C GLN A 426 16.36 -19.61 -10.28
N PHE A 427 17.59 -20.03 -9.93
CA PHE A 427 18.16 -19.77 -8.61
C PHE A 427 18.52 -18.30 -8.42
N ALA A 428 19.05 -17.62 -9.44
CA ALA A 428 19.38 -16.21 -9.35
C ALA A 428 18.14 -15.36 -9.01
N THR A 429 17.02 -15.64 -9.66
CA THR A 429 15.76 -14.96 -9.40
C THR A 429 15.24 -15.27 -7.99
N SER A 430 15.25 -16.55 -7.58
CA SER A 430 14.81 -16.93 -6.22
C SER A 430 15.66 -16.27 -5.14
N ILE A 431 16.98 -16.20 -5.32
CA ILE A 431 17.92 -15.54 -4.40
C ILE A 431 17.65 -14.04 -4.36
N ALA A 432 17.43 -13.39 -5.52
CA ALA A 432 17.13 -11.97 -5.59
C ALA A 432 15.82 -11.63 -4.84
N LEU A 433 14.79 -12.46 -4.99
CA LEU A 433 13.52 -12.30 -4.27
C LEU A 433 13.69 -12.49 -2.75
N LEU A 434 14.52 -13.44 -2.30
CA LEU A 434 14.83 -13.61 -0.88
C LEU A 434 15.53 -12.39 -0.30
N ILE A 435 16.53 -11.86 -1.01
CA ILE A 435 17.24 -10.65 -0.59
C ILE A 435 16.27 -9.50 -0.52
N ALA A 436 15.42 -9.30 -1.54
CA ALA A 436 14.42 -8.25 -1.57
C ALA A 436 13.47 -8.33 -0.36
N THR A 437 12.95 -9.53 -0.07
CA THR A 437 12.13 -9.77 1.12
C THR A 437 12.85 -9.37 2.41
N GLY A 438 14.10 -9.81 2.55
CA GLY A 438 14.89 -9.51 3.73
C GLY A 438 15.19 -8.02 3.91
N VAL A 439 15.49 -7.31 2.81
CA VAL A 439 15.75 -5.85 2.86
C VAL A 439 14.50 -5.07 3.25
N VAL A 440 13.32 -5.42 2.70
CA VAL A 440 12.06 -4.79 3.12
C VAL A 440 11.79 -5.03 4.60
N MET A 441 12.01 -6.26 5.08
CA MET A 441 11.87 -6.56 6.53
C MET A 441 12.87 -5.79 7.39
N ALA A 442 14.12 -5.64 6.94
CA ALA A 442 15.14 -4.86 7.66
C ALA A 442 14.77 -3.37 7.73
N GLN A 443 14.25 -2.79 6.63
CA GLN A 443 13.74 -1.42 6.62
C GLN A 443 12.58 -1.23 7.60
N MET A 444 11.64 -2.18 7.64
CA MET A 444 10.51 -2.12 8.58
C MET A 444 10.96 -2.28 10.04
N HIS A 445 11.96 -3.12 10.29
CA HIS A 445 12.56 -3.22 11.63
C HIS A 445 13.25 -1.92 12.03
N TYR A 446 14.04 -1.32 11.13
CA TYR A 446 14.67 -0.02 11.34
C TYR A 446 13.64 1.07 11.64
N ALA A 447 12.54 1.13 10.88
CA ALA A 447 11.45 2.08 11.10
C ALA A 447 10.80 1.96 12.48
N ARG A 448 10.72 0.74 13.03
CA ARG A 448 10.14 0.48 14.36
C ARG A 448 11.09 0.75 15.52
N THR A 449 12.39 0.60 15.30
CA THR A 449 13.41 0.68 16.37
C THR A 449 14.17 2.01 16.37
N MET A 450 13.99 2.84 15.36
CA MET A 450 14.61 4.15 15.27
C MET A 450 14.07 5.08 16.38
N ASP A 451 14.95 5.87 16.94
CA ASP A 451 14.58 6.94 17.87
C ASP A 451 13.80 8.03 17.10
N LEU A 452 12.54 8.20 17.47
CA LEU A 452 11.63 9.18 16.88
C LEU A 452 11.80 10.59 17.50
N GLY A 453 12.50 10.69 18.63
CA GLY A 453 12.65 11.91 19.43
C GLY A 453 11.45 12.17 20.36
N PHE A 454 10.57 11.18 20.54
CA PHE A 454 9.45 11.22 21.49
C PHE A 454 9.05 9.81 21.95
N ASP A 455 8.42 9.72 23.13
CA ASP A 455 7.90 8.48 23.69
C ASP A 455 6.48 8.20 23.14
N ARG A 456 6.33 7.12 22.40
CA ARG A 456 5.04 6.70 21.82
C ARG A 456 4.34 5.60 22.61
N GLU A 457 5.06 4.97 23.54
CA GLU A 457 4.54 3.80 24.24
C GLU A 457 3.44 4.16 25.22
N ARG A 458 2.43 3.30 25.31
CA ARG A 458 1.35 3.40 26.29
C ARG A 458 0.59 4.73 26.30
N ASN A 459 0.53 5.40 25.19
CA ASN A 459 -0.28 6.60 25.00
C ASN A 459 -1.62 6.21 24.37
N LEU A 460 -2.72 6.38 25.12
CA LEU A 460 -4.08 6.37 24.59
C LEU A 460 -4.38 7.73 23.98
N VAL A 461 -4.89 7.73 22.77
CA VAL A 461 -5.30 8.95 22.08
C VAL A 461 -6.77 8.87 21.76
N HIS A 462 -7.51 9.93 22.12
CA HIS A 462 -8.89 10.15 21.70
C HIS A 462 -8.95 11.35 20.79
N GLY A 463 -9.42 11.12 19.54
CA GLY A 463 -9.68 12.19 18.57
C GLY A 463 -11.03 12.82 18.80
N LEU A 464 -11.06 14.15 18.91
CA LEU A 464 -12.27 14.91 19.15
C LEU A 464 -12.97 15.25 17.83
N PRO A 465 -14.30 15.21 17.76
CA PRO A 465 -15.06 15.68 16.61
C PRO A 465 -14.75 17.13 16.29
N PHE A 466 -14.87 17.50 15.02
CA PHE A 466 -14.52 18.83 14.52
C PHE A 466 -15.28 19.98 15.24
N PHE A 467 -16.46 19.70 15.76
CA PHE A 467 -17.35 20.69 16.38
C PHE A 467 -17.45 20.55 17.91
N ALA A 468 -16.62 19.68 18.52
CA ALA A 468 -16.69 19.47 19.97
C ALA A 468 -16.11 20.66 20.73
N GLU A 469 -16.92 21.26 21.60
CA GLU A 469 -16.50 22.30 22.54
C GLU A 469 -16.08 21.67 23.88
N LEU A 470 -14.90 21.02 23.88
CA LEU A 470 -14.42 20.32 25.09
C LEU A 470 -13.54 21.19 26.00
N TRP A 471 -13.35 22.44 25.64
CA TRP A 471 -12.49 23.34 26.42
C TRP A 471 -12.95 23.48 27.86
N GLU A 472 -14.26 23.54 28.09
CA GLU A 472 -14.82 23.70 29.44
C GLU A 472 -14.66 22.47 30.33
N ILE A 473 -14.61 21.29 29.74
CA ILE A 473 -14.48 20.01 30.49
C ILE A 473 -13.06 19.50 30.59
N TYR A 474 -12.10 20.11 29.87
CA TYR A 474 -10.72 19.59 29.83
C TYR A 474 -10.04 19.56 31.20
N GLU A 475 -10.05 20.66 31.94
CA GLU A 475 -9.42 20.72 33.25
C GLU A 475 -10.04 19.75 34.29
N PRO A 476 -11.38 19.64 34.38
CA PRO A 476 -12.02 18.61 35.20
C PRO A 476 -11.66 17.17 34.73
N LEU A 477 -11.65 16.92 33.43
CA LEU A 477 -11.29 15.63 32.84
C LEU A 477 -9.85 15.24 33.21
N ARG A 478 -8.91 16.15 32.98
CA ARG A 478 -7.50 15.96 33.31
C ARG A 478 -7.30 15.64 34.80
N ALA A 479 -7.88 16.47 35.67
CA ALA A 479 -7.72 16.33 37.12
C ALA A 479 -8.25 14.97 37.61
N GLU A 480 -9.38 14.50 37.06
CA GLU A 480 -9.96 13.22 37.46
C GLU A 480 -9.18 12.03 36.91
N LEU A 481 -8.71 12.12 35.65
CA LEU A 481 -7.92 11.06 35.07
C LEU A 481 -6.56 10.92 35.75
N GLU A 482 -5.87 12.02 36.03
CA GLU A 482 -4.57 12.02 36.72
C GLU A 482 -4.68 11.61 38.21
N ALA A 483 -5.87 11.60 38.80
CA ALA A 483 -6.11 11.06 40.12
C ALA A 483 -6.03 9.50 40.16
N HIS A 484 -6.10 8.83 39.01
CA HIS A 484 -6.00 7.38 38.94
C HIS A 484 -4.54 6.94 39.00
N PRO A 485 -4.16 5.95 39.84
CA PRO A 485 -2.76 5.59 40.08
C PRO A 485 -2.04 5.01 38.85
N ASP A 486 -2.76 4.50 37.86
CA ASP A 486 -2.18 3.91 36.64
C ASP A 486 -2.11 4.93 35.48
N ILE A 487 -2.54 6.17 35.67
CA ILE A 487 -2.42 7.25 34.67
C ILE A 487 -1.32 8.21 35.10
N GLU A 488 -0.36 8.41 34.19
CA GLU A 488 0.82 9.25 34.45
C GLU A 488 0.56 10.73 34.17
N SER A 489 -0.07 11.00 33.00
CA SER A 489 -0.35 12.38 32.57
C SER A 489 -1.43 12.42 31.49
N VAL A 490 -2.08 13.57 31.38
CA VAL A 490 -3.09 13.84 30.35
C VAL A 490 -2.79 15.17 29.68
N VAL A 491 -2.72 15.21 28.36
CA VAL A 491 -2.47 16.42 27.58
C VAL A 491 -3.40 16.52 26.37
N TYR A 492 -3.59 17.71 25.85
CA TYR A 492 -4.28 17.94 24.60
C TYR A 492 -3.37 18.56 23.54
N SER A 493 -3.72 18.35 22.27
CA SER A 493 -3.02 18.97 21.14
C SER A 493 -3.90 19.05 19.89
N SER A 494 -3.53 19.92 18.96
CA SER A 494 -4.20 19.95 17.65
C SER A 494 -3.85 18.72 16.81
N ARG A 495 -2.67 18.19 16.99
CA ARG A 495 -2.13 17.00 16.32
C ARG A 495 -1.30 16.17 17.28
N VAL A 496 -1.38 14.86 17.14
CA VAL A 496 -0.50 13.94 17.87
C VAL A 496 0.61 13.42 16.97
N PRO A 497 1.77 13.07 17.52
CA PRO A 497 2.78 12.33 16.77
C PRO A 497 2.13 11.08 16.14
N SER A 498 2.54 10.68 14.95
CA SER A 498 1.90 9.71 14.06
C SER A 498 0.82 10.25 13.13
N MET A 499 0.26 11.41 13.35
CA MET A 499 -0.64 12.04 12.39
C MET A 499 0.14 12.88 11.37
N GLN A 500 -0.38 12.96 10.14
CA GLN A 500 0.16 13.89 9.16
C GLN A 500 -0.12 15.32 9.60
N ASN A 501 0.93 16.14 9.73
CA ASN A 501 0.74 17.55 10.04
C ASN A 501 0.41 18.32 8.77
N LEU A 502 -0.87 18.68 8.67
CA LEU A 502 -1.46 19.43 7.55
C LEU A 502 -1.70 20.89 7.91
N ASP A 503 -1.49 21.26 9.17
CA ASP A 503 -1.69 22.60 9.65
C ASP A 503 -0.42 23.42 9.44
N GLY A 504 -0.59 24.66 8.98
CA GLY A 504 0.52 25.58 8.75
C GLY A 504 0.07 27.01 8.92
N SER A 505 0.98 27.83 9.40
CA SER A 505 0.78 29.28 9.54
C SER A 505 1.96 30.05 8.97
N GLY A 506 1.73 31.29 8.62
CA GLY A 506 2.77 32.23 8.23
C GLY A 506 3.45 32.83 9.45
N TYR A 507 4.77 32.95 9.42
CA TYR A 507 5.57 33.57 10.49
C TYR A 507 6.62 34.48 9.88
N VAL A 508 6.90 35.61 10.55
CA VAL A 508 7.95 36.57 10.16
C VAL A 508 8.92 36.74 11.32
N ALA A 509 10.21 36.77 11.01
CA ALA A 509 11.26 36.93 12.03
C ALA A 509 11.23 38.35 12.63
N GLU A 510 11.71 38.45 13.89
CA GLU A 510 11.89 39.73 14.57
C GLU A 510 12.71 40.72 13.74
N GLY A 511 12.20 41.94 13.59
CA GLY A 511 12.88 43.04 12.86
C GLY A 511 12.64 43.07 11.35
N GLU A 512 11.99 42.06 10.77
CA GLU A 512 11.55 42.07 9.38
C GLU A 512 10.19 42.76 9.21
N GLN A 513 9.98 43.39 8.05
CA GLN A 513 8.68 43.91 7.71
C GLN A 513 7.77 42.74 7.28
N VAL A 514 6.50 42.78 7.71
CA VAL A 514 5.52 41.76 7.30
C VAL A 514 5.04 42.05 5.88
N THR A 515 5.50 41.22 4.95
CA THR A 515 5.10 41.22 3.54
C THR A 515 4.89 39.79 3.09
N MET A 516 4.21 39.58 1.98
CA MET A 516 4.02 38.23 1.45
C MET A 516 5.35 37.52 1.13
N GLU A 517 6.42 38.25 0.85
CA GLU A 517 7.75 37.72 0.58
C GLU A 517 8.51 37.29 1.85
N THR A 518 8.29 38.00 2.98
CA THR A 518 8.97 37.73 4.24
C THR A 518 8.22 36.69 5.09
N ILE A 519 6.94 36.44 4.81
CA ILE A 519 6.17 35.40 5.50
C ILE A 519 6.71 34.01 5.14
N GLN A 520 7.21 33.33 6.15
CA GLN A 520 7.63 31.95 6.05
C GLN A 520 6.47 31.03 6.47
N ALA A 521 6.01 30.18 5.58
CA ALA A 521 5.03 29.15 5.92
C ALA A 521 5.72 28.02 6.68
N LEU A 522 5.33 27.82 7.93
CA LEU A 522 5.83 26.77 8.82
C LEU A 522 4.70 25.88 9.27
N ALA A 523 5.01 24.62 9.57
CA ALA A 523 4.08 23.72 10.23
C ALA A 523 3.73 24.30 11.61
N ASP A 524 2.47 24.20 12.00
CA ASP A 524 1.94 24.80 13.23
C ASP A 524 1.20 23.74 14.05
N ILE A 525 1.61 23.53 15.30
CA ILE A 525 0.99 22.56 16.21
C ILE A 525 0.62 23.29 17.50
N LYS A 526 -0.66 23.23 17.87
CA LYS A 526 -1.13 23.74 19.15
C LYS A 526 -1.00 22.65 20.19
N VAL A 527 -0.38 22.97 21.32
CA VAL A 527 -0.04 22.00 22.37
C VAL A 527 -0.32 22.55 23.77
N ASP A 528 -0.59 21.63 24.68
CA ASP A 528 -0.67 21.87 26.14
C ASP A 528 0.70 22.21 26.72
N ALA A 529 0.71 22.88 27.88
CA ALA A 529 1.96 23.23 28.60
C ALA A 529 2.82 22.01 28.94
N HIS A 530 2.21 20.88 29.22
CA HIS A 530 2.85 19.63 29.64
C HIS A 530 3.12 18.64 28.49
N TRP A 531 2.80 19.03 27.26
CA TRP A 531 2.90 18.15 26.08
C TRP A 531 4.32 17.60 25.86
N PHE A 532 5.34 18.43 26.05
CA PHE A 532 6.74 18.04 25.86
C PHE A 532 7.21 17.03 26.93
N GLU A 533 6.81 17.22 28.18
CA GLU A 533 7.08 16.29 29.29
C GLU A 533 6.35 14.96 29.07
N HIS A 534 5.07 15.00 28.70
CA HIS A 534 4.23 13.84 28.41
C HIS A 534 4.87 12.92 27.34
N TYR A 535 5.38 13.51 26.27
CA TYR A 535 6.04 12.78 25.18
C TYR A 535 7.55 12.61 25.37
N GLY A 536 8.13 13.05 26.50
CA GLY A 536 9.55 12.91 26.78
C GLY A 536 10.46 13.69 25.83
N VAL A 537 9.99 14.81 25.27
CA VAL A 537 10.77 15.64 24.33
C VAL A 537 11.74 16.54 25.08
N GLU A 538 13.03 16.38 24.83
CA GLU A 538 14.08 17.19 25.46
C GLU A 538 14.24 18.54 24.77
N PHE A 539 14.64 19.58 25.52
CA PHE A 539 14.93 20.91 25.01
C PHE A 539 16.41 21.10 24.68
N LEU A 540 16.68 21.66 23.50
CA LEU A 540 18.04 22.11 23.12
C LEU A 540 18.39 23.42 23.83
N ALA A 541 17.40 24.31 23.98
CA ALA A 541 17.54 25.59 24.66
C ALA A 541 16.20 26.04 25.23
N GLY A 542 16.22 26.84 26.30
CA GLY A 542 15.01 27.41 26.89
C GLY A 542 14.21 26.43 27.75
N ARG A 543 12.87 26.46 27.63
CA ARG A 543 11.95 25.73 28.50
C ARG A 543 10.61 25.43 27.80
N ALA A 544 9.81 24.54 28.40
CA ALA A 544 8.41 24.33 28.04
C ALA A 544 7.54 25.56 28.41
N PHE A 545 6.30 25.58 27.92
CA PHE A 545 5.29 26.55 28.33
C PHE A 545 4.95 26.40 29.82
N ARG A 546 4.35 27.46 30.39
CA ARG A 546 3.77 27.44 31.72
C ARG A 546 2.26 27.49 31.64
N ASP A 547 1.53 27.01 32.63
CA ASP A 547 0.08 26.99 32.64
C ASP A 547 -0.57 28.37 32.43
N ASN A 548 0.05 29.43 32.97
CA ASN A 548 -0.43 30.79 32.77
C ASN A 548 -0.13 31.38 31.37
N GLU A 549 0.64 30.68 30.55
CA GLU A 549 0.96 31.03 29.17
C GLU A 549 -0.02 30.39 28.15
N MET A 550 -0.94 29.54 28.62
CA MET A 550 -1.85 28.76 27.75
C MET A 550 -3.10 29.54 27.27
N ARG A 551 -3.27 30.78 27.73
CA ARG A 551 -4.40 31.62 27.32
C ARG A 551 -3.91 32.84 26.57
N ILE A 552 -4.26 32.90 25.28
CA ILE A 552 -3.95 34.04 24.42
C ILE A 552 -5.21 34.81 24.09
N GLN A 553 -5.09 36.12 24.06
CA GLN A 553 -6.12 36.99 23.52
C GLN A 553 -5.93 37.10 22.00
N MET A 554 -6.99 36.80 21.22
CA MET A 554 -6.96 36.98 19.78
C MET A 554 -6.95 38.47 19.43
N PRO A 555 -6.17 38.86 18.42
CA PRO A 555 -6.18 40.25 17.96
C PRO A 555 -7.53 40.63 17.34
N ASP A 556 -8.03 41.83 17.66
CA ASP A 556 -9.27 42.42 17.15
C ASP A 556 -9.01 43.85 16.67
N ASP A 557 -10.08 44.61 16.32
CA ASP A 557 -9.98 45.99 15.85
C ASP A 557 -9.47 46.94 16.93
N ASP A 558 -9.80 46.68 18.19
CA ASP A 558 -9.38 47.50 19.32
C ASP A 558 -7.95 47.14 19.78
N ASN A 559 -7.53 45.89 19.57
CA ASN A 559 -6.20 45.39 19.95
C ASN A 559 -5.60 44.55 18.81
N PRO A 560 -5.07 45.22 17.75
CA PRO A 560 -4.61 44.56 16.52
C PRO A 560 -3.32 43.74 16.70
N VAL A 561 -2.58 43.94 17.79
CA VAL A 561 -1.39 43.19 18.13
C VAL A 561 -1.51 42.61 19.54
N THR A 562 -1.42 41.29 19.64
CA THR A 562 -1.44 40.58 20.91
C THR A 562 -0.15 39.80 21.12
N ASN A 563 0.12 39.42 22.35
CA ASN A 563 1.33 38.67 22.68
C ASN A 563 0.99 37.19 22.91
N GLY A 564 1.90 36.32 22.52
CA GLY A 564 1.84 34.88 22.70
C GLY A 564 3.23 34.27 22.89
N TRP A 565 3.27 32.97 22.95
CA TRP A 565 4.52 32.22 23.12
C TRP A 565 4.68 31.19 22.01
N ALA A 566 5.94 30.85 21.69
CA ALA A 566 6.28 29.81 20.75
C ALA A 566 7.43 28.93 21.25
N ILE A 567 7.39 27.67 20.87
CA ILE A 567 8.53 26.77 20.92
C ILE A 567 8.84 26.37 19.48
N LEU A 568 10.09 26.50 19.07
CA LEU A 568 10.52 26.15 17.73
C LEU A 568 11.21 24.79 17.74
N ASN A 569 11.11 24.03 16.65
CA ASN A 569 12.08 22.98 16.44
C ASN A 569 13.37 23.56 15.81
N GLU A 570 14.46 22.79 15.80
CA GLU A 570 15.76 23.20 15.26
C GLU A 570 15.66 23.69 13.81
N SER A 571 14.87 23.02 12.98
CA SER A 571 14.66 23.42 11.59
C SER A 571 13.92 24.74 11.44
N ALA A 572 12.96 25.06 12.31
CA ALA A 572 12.28 26.35 12.31
C ALA A 572 13.21 27.48 12.77
N ALA A 573 13.97 27.26 13.84
CA ALA A 573 14.98 28.24 14.29
C ALA A 573 16.01 28.52 13.19
N ARG A 574 16.50 27.49 12.52
CA ARG A 574 17.46 27.62 11.39
C ARG A 574 16.86 28.38 10.19
N ARG A 575 15.57 28.22 9.91
CA ARG A 575 14.88 29.00 8.84
C ARG A 575 14.88 30.48 9.12
N PHE A 576 14.77 30.90 10.38
CA PHE A 576 14.90 32.28 10.80
C PHE A 576 16.37 32.74 10.94
N GLY A 577 17.33 31.86 10.65
CA GLY A 577 18.77 32.15 10.75
C GLY A 577 19.31 32.16 12.19
N TRP A 578 18.60 31.53 13.14
CA TRP A 578 18.98 31.52 14.55
C TRP A 578 19.57 30.19 14.98
N ALA A 579 20.60 30.23 15.80
CA ALA A 579 21.02 29.06 16.57
C ALA A 579 20.03 28.81 17.74
N PRO A 580 19.91 27.57 18.27
CA PRO A 580 18.94 27.27 19.33
C PRO A 580 18.99 28.22 20.52
N ASP A 581 20.19 28.51 21.04
CA ASP A 581 20.38 29.44 22.19
C ASP A 581 20.06 30.90 21.83
N GLU A 582 20.24 31.30 20.57
CA GLU A 582 19.95 32.65 20.10
C GLU A 582 18.48 32.88 19.83
N ALA A 583 17.72 31.83 19.54
CA ALA A 583 16.29 31.90 19.24
C ALA A 583 15.47 32.22 20.49
N VAL A 584 15.91 31.78 21.67
CA VAL A 584 15.20 32.01 22.94
C VAL A 584 15.17 33.48 23.28
N GLY A 585 13.97 34.00 23.53
CA GLY A 585 13.72 35.44 23.82
C GLY A 585 13.49 36.30 22.58
N LYS A 586 13.68 35.76 21.34
CA LYS A 586 13.30 36.45 20.13
C LYS A 586 11.79 36.32 19.85
N VAL A 587 11.28 37.19 18.99
CA VAL A 587 9.86 37.23 18.65
C VAL A 587 9.65 36.76 17.21
N VAL A 588 8.68 35.86 17.02
CA VAL A 588 8.13 35.53 15.69
C VAL A 588 6.74 36.11 15.59
N ARG A 589 6.49 36.88 14.55
CA ARG A 589 5.21 37.54 14.29
C ARG A 589 4.33 36.67 13.41
N GLN A 590 3.13 36.34 13.88
CA GLN A 590 2.12 35.56 13.14
C GLN A 590 1.02 36.51 12.64
N PRO A 591 0.86 36.71 11.31
CA PRO A 591 -0.28 37.43 10.76
C PRO A 591 -1.57 36.66 10.98
N MET A 592 -2.62 37.36 11.44
CA MET A 592 -3.94 36.78 11.73
C MET A 592 -5.04 37.31 10.82
N SER A 593 -4.76 38.35 10.03
CA SER A 593 -5.66 38.91 9.01
C SER A 593 -5.02 38.86 7.63
N ARG A 594 -5.87 38.88 6.60
CA ARG A 594 -5.44 38.92 5.20
C ARG A 594 -4.81 40.27 4.84
N GLU A 595 -5.30 41.32 5.46
CA GLU A 595 -4.84 42.71 5.29
C GLU A 595 -3.49 42.97 5.95
N LEU A 596 -2.93 41.95 6.66
CA LEU A 596 -1.70 42.06 7.42
C LEU A 596 -1.71 43.22 8.44
N ASP A 597 -2.85 43.44 9.07
CA ASP A 597 -3.06 44.51 10.05
C ASP A 597 -3.29 43.99 11.48
N ARG A 598 -3.47 42.64 11.64
CA ARG A 598 -3.63 41.96 12.93
C ARG A 598 -2.56 40.89 13.09
N PHE A 599 -1.94 40.87 14.27
CA PHE A 599 -0.79 40.02 14.53
C PHE A 599 -0.81 39.39 15.91
N ILE A 600 -0.14 38.24 16.04
CA ILE A 600 0.29 37.71 17.33
C ILE A 600 1.81 37.74 17.34
N ASP A 601 2.38 38.49 18.27
CA ASP A 601 3.82 38.54 18.54
C ASP A 601 4.16 37.43 19.55
N ARG A 602 4.81 36.37 19.08
CA ARG A 602 5.11 35.18 19.89
C ARG A 602 6.57 35.20 20.34
N GLU A 603 6.79 35.29 21.64
CA GLU A 603 8.12 35.14 22.22
C GLU A 603 8.56 33.67 22.17
N VAL A 604 9.71 33.38 21.65
CA VAL A 604 10.28 32.04 21.61
C VAL A 604 10.82 31.68 22.99
N VAL A 605 10.15 30.78 23.70
CA VAL A 605 10.53 30.37 25.07
C VAL A 605 11.41 29.13 25.13
N GLY A 606 11.47 28.36 24.01
CA GLY A 606 12.27 27.15 23.93
C GLY A 606 12.53 26.70 22.51
N VAL A 607 13.54 25.87 22.35
CA VAL A 607 13.87 25.18 21.11
C VAL A 607 14.07 23.70 21.39
N ILE A 608 13.42 22.85 20.60
CA ILE A 608 13.50 21.38 20.67
C ILE A 608 14.23 20.82 19.45
N PRO A 609 14.77 19.59 19.52
CA PRO A 609 15.29 18.92 18.33
C PRO A 609 14.16 18.65 17.34
N ASP A 610 14.51 18.39 16.08
CA ASP A 610 13.55 17.93 15.09
C ASP A 610 13.08 16.52 15.45
N ILE A 611 11.79 16.34 15.72
CA ILE A 611 11.18 15.04 16.00
C ILE A 611 10.53 14.44 14.74
N HIS A 612 10.41 13.11 14.70
CA HIS A 612 9.72 12.40 13.61
C HIS A 612 8.22 12.37 13.83
N PHE A 613 7.56 13.48 13.53
CA PHE A 613 6.12 13.62 13.78
C PHE A 613 5.24 12.77 12.87
N SER A 614 5.63 12.59 11.59
CA SER A 614 4.86 11.85 10.57
C SER A 614 5.51 10.50 10.22
N SER A 615 5.57 10.16 8.96
CA SER A 615 6.17 8.94 8.42
C SER A 615 7.67 9.12 8.16
N LEU A 616 8.45 8.03 8.16
CA LEU A 616 9.85 8.02 7.71
C LEU A 616 10.02 8.25 6.19
N HIS A 617 8.92 8.30 5.45
CA HIS A 617 8.92 8.76 4.07
C HIS A 617 9.11 10.28 3.98
N ASP A 618 8.69 11.01 5.02
CA ASP A 618 8.70 12.47 5.06
C ASP A 618 9.98 13.00 5.72
N GLU A 619 10.48 14.12 5.23
CA GLU A 619 11.51 14.88 5.92
C GLU A 619 10.91 15.59 7.15
N LYS A 620 11.74 15.83 8.16
CA LYS A 620 11.36 16.60 9.34
C LYS A 620 11.04 18.03 8.93
N LYS A 621 9.81 18.48 9.21
CA LYS A 621 9.35 19.83 8.84
C LYS A 621 9.76 20.87 9.89
N ALA A 622 10.06 22.08 9.42
CA ALA A 622 10.20 23.24 10.29
C ALA A 622 8.86 23.54 10.97
N THR A 623 8.80 23.44 12.29
CA THR A 623 7.57 23.44 13.07
C THR A 623 7.61 24.47 14.20
N VAL A 624 6.53 25.20 14.34
CA VAL A 624 6.24 26.08 15.49
C VAL A 624 5.21 25.38 16.36
N TYR A 625 5.53 25.22 17.62
CA TYR A 625 4.59 24.80 18.66
C TYR A 625 4.09 26.05 19.36
N ALA A 626 2.77 26.16 19.49
CA ALA A 626 2.14 27.32 20.11
C ALA A 626 1.02 26.90 21.04
N GLU A 627 0.64 27.82 21.90
CA GLU A 627 -0.53 27.65 22.76
C GLU A 627 -1.81 27.59 21.94
N PRO A 628 -2.82 26.81 22.36
CA PRO A 628 -4.09 26.73 21.69
C PRO A 628 -4.90 28.02 21.86
N ASN A 629 -5.62 28.39 20.83
CA ASN A 629 -6.60 29.47 20.84
C ASN A 629 -7.99 28.88 20.60
N GLY A 630 -8.78 28.72 21.65
CA GLY A 630 -10.15 28.20 21.55
C GLY A 630 -10.22 26.74 21.07
N ASN A 631 -11.10 26.41 20.14
CA ASN A 631 -11.48 25.06 19.71
C ASN A 631 -10.40 24.28 18.90
N TYR A 632 -9.12 24.58 19.03
CA TYR A 632 -8.05 23.87 18.31
C TYR A 632 -7.52 22.62 19.04
N ALA A 633 -8.03 22.28 20.23
CA ALA A 633 -7.76 20.98 20.84
C ALA A 633 -8.51 19.89 20.06
N ARG A 634 -7.77 19.05 19.36
CA ARG A 634 -8.33 18.00 18.49
C ARG A 634 -8.10 16.60 19.02
N ASN A 635 -7.16 16.45 19.94
CA ASN A 635 -6.78 15.16 20.47
C ASN A 635 -6.48 15.29 21.96
N ILE A 636 -6.93 14.31 22.72
CA ILE A 636 -6.55 14.11 24.12
C ILE A 636 -5.65 12.89 24.16
N SER A 637 -4.48 13.04 24.77
CA SER A 637 -3.53 11.93 24.95
C SER A 637 -3.42 11.61 26.43
N VAL A 638 -3.57 10.34 26.79
CA VAL A 638 -3.51 9.81 28.16
C VAL A 638 -2.37 8.82 28.25
N LYS A 639 -1.35 9.11 29.03
CA LYS A 639 -0.21 8.23 29.25
C LYS A 639 -0.47 7.29 30.41
N ILE A 640 -0.33 5.99 30.16
CA ILE A 640 -0.60 4.93 31.13
C ILE A 640 0.71 4.37 31.65
N LEU A 641 0.78 4.14 32.96
CA LEU A 641 1.93 3.49 33.60
C LEU A 641 2.07 2.02 33.18
N PRO A 642 3.29 1.44 33.30
CA PRO A 642 3.51 0.02 32.98
C PRO A 642 2.63 -0.92 33.79
N GLY A 643 1.87 -1.79 33.13
CA GLY A 643 0.96 -2.74 33.75
C GLY A 643 -0.18 -3.17 32.82
N ASP A 644 -1.24 -3.71 33.39
CA ASP A 644 -2.47 -3.99 32.65
C ASP A 644 -3.23 -2.68 32.41
N PRO A 645 -3.42 -2.24 31.15
CA PRO A 645 -4.05 -0.95 30.85
C PRO A 645 -5.56 -0.92 31.15
N LYS A 646 -6.17 -2.08 31.44
CA LYS A 646 -7.63 -2.22 31.54
C LYS A 646 -8.24 -1.28 32.58
N ALA A 647 -7.66 -1.18 33.76
CA ALA A 647 -8.19 -0.34 34.84
C ALA A 647 -8.17 1.15 34.48
N ALA A 648 -7.09 1.62 33.83
CA ALA A 648 -6.95 2.99 33.33
C ALA A 648 -7.96 3.28 32.21
N ILE A 649 -8.17 2.32 31.28
CA ILE A 649 -9.13 2.45 30.20
C ILE A 649 -10.56 2.49 30.75
N ASP A 650 -10.94 1.54 31.63
CA ASP A 650 -12.26 1.50 32.25
C ASP A 650 -12.54 2.80 33.03
N HIS A 651 -11.52 3.38 33.67
CA HIS A 651 -11.62 4.68 34.37
C HIS A 651 -11.79 5.84 33.38
N PHE A 652 -11.05 5.88 32.30
CA PHE A 652 -11.18 6.89 31.26
C PHE A 652 -12.59 6.86 30.65
N GLU A 653 -13.10 5.69 30.30
CA GLU A 653 -14.46 5.51 29.79
C GLU A 653 -15.54 6.01 30.78
N ALA A 654 -15.39 5.68 32.06
CA ALA A 654 -16.34 6.12 33.09
C ALA A 654 -16.33 7.64 33.31
N VAL A 655 -15.15 8.27 33.33
CA VAL A 655 -15.02 9.72 33.50
C VAL A 655 -15.56 10.45 32.27
N TRP A 656 -15.22 9.96 31.07
CA TRP A 656 -15.69 10.51 29.80
C TRP A 656 -17.21 10.48 29.69
N GLN A 657 -17.81 9.30 29.94
CA GLN A 657 -19.27 9.15 29.87
C GLN A 657 -20.02 10.08 30.83
N ARG A 658 -19.39 10.46 31.94
CA ARG A 658 -20.00 11.39 32.91
C ARG A 658 -19.84 12.86 32.50
N LEU A 659 -18.67 13.25 31.97
CA LEU A 659 -18.36 14.64 31.63
C LEU A 659 -18.84 15.03 30.22
N ALA A 660 -18.84 14.07 29.30
CA ALA A 660 -19.22 14.24 27.90
C ALA A 660 -20.22 13.15 27.44
N PRO A 661 -21.42 13.04 28.08
CA PRO A 661 -22.33 11.90 27.84
C PRO A 661 -22.87 11.81 26.41
N ASN A 662 -22.86 12.91 25.68
CA ASN A 662 -23.34 12.98 24.30
C ASN A 662 -22.22 12.76 23.26
N GLU A 663 -20.96 12.71 23.72
CA GLU A 663 -19.79 12.53 22.86
C GLU A 663 -19.24 11.12 23.02
N PRO A 664 -19.22 10.34 21.96
CA PRO A 664 -18.69 8.99 22.01
C PRO A 664 -17.17 8.99 22.19
N LEU A 665 -16.66 8.07 22.99
CA LEU A 665 -15.25 7.89 23.22
C LEU A 665 -14.66 6.89 22.22
N ASN A 666 -13.85 7.38 21.27
CA ASN A 666 -13.10 6.58 20.32
C ASN A 666 -11.60 6.74 20.62
N TRP A 667 -11.02 5.77 21.28
CA TRP A 667 -9.59 5.81 21.58
C TRP A 667 -8.80 4.75 20.81
N TYR A 668 -7.53 5.03 20.64
CA TYR A 668 -6.56 4.10 20.06
C TYR A 668 -5.20 4.27 20.74
N PHE A 669 -4.35 3.26 20.67
CA PHE A 669 -2.96 3.39 21.09
C PHE A 669 -2.12 4.10 20.02
N LEU A 670 -1.26 5.01 20.44
CA LEU A 670 -0.41 5.81 19.55
C LEU A 670 0.60 4.96 18.78
N ASP A 671 1.15 3.93 19.41
CA ASP A 671 2.06 2.97 18.78
C ASP A 671 1.35 2.13 17.71
N ASP A 672 0.11 1.70 17.94
CA ASP A 672 -0.72 1.03 16.93
C ASP A 672 -1.01 1.93 15.73
N ALA A 673 -1.30 3.21 15.97
CA ALA A 673 -1.52 4.20 14.93
C ALA A 673 -0.25 4.44 14.11
N PHE A 674 0.90 4.53 14.76
CA PHE A 674 2.20 4.66 14.10
C PHE A 674 2.53 3.42 13.26
N ASP A 675 2.36 2.21 13.82
CA ASP A 675 2.58 0.95 13.12
C ASP A 675 1.61 0.75 11.93
N SER A 676 0.39 1.29 12.03
CA SER A 676 -0.63 1.19 10.98
C SER A 676 -0.19 1.88 9.68
N ARG A 677 0.65 2.93 9.77
CA ARG A 677 1.18 3.63 8.60
C ARG A 677 2.08 2.76 7.73
N TYR A 678 2.74 1.76 8.33
CA TYR A 678 3.65 0.83 7.64
C TYR A 678 3.00 -0.52 7.33
N ARG A 679 1.68 -0.67 7.56
CA ARG A 679 0.95 -1.92 7.25
C ARG A 679 1.02 -2.29 5.77
N GLY A 680 1.02 -1.29 4.89
CA GLY A 680 1.17 -1.51 3.45
C GLY A 680 2.48 -2.19 3.09
N GLU A 681 3.60 -1.66 3.58
CA GLU A 681 4.95 -2.20 3.37
C GLU A 681 5.13 -3.56 4.05
N GLN A 682 4.54 -3.74 5.23
CA GLN A 682 4.56 -5.04 5.91
C GLN A 682 3.81 -6.11 5.12
N LYS A 683 2.60 -5.80 4.63
CA LYS A 683 1.83 -6.69 3.74
C LYS A 683 2.63 -7.00 2.47
N GLN A 684 3.28 -5.99 1.88
CA GLN A 684 4.16 -6.16 0.73
C GLN A 684 5.34 -7.11 1.03
N ALA A 685 6.02 -6.94 2.17
CA ALA A 685 7.11 -7.83 2.59
C ALA A 685 6.64 -9.28 2.77
N GLN A 686 5.48 -9.48 3.40
CA GLN A 686 4.89 -10.80 3.59
C GLN A 686 4.49 -11.45 2.26
N MET A 687 3.93 -10.69 1.32
CA MET A 687 3.64 -11.18 -0.03
C MET A 687 4.92 -11.62 -0.75
N PHE A 688 5.99 -10.82 -0.69
CA PHE A 688 7.28 -11.21 -1.26
C PHE A 688 7.84 -12.47 -0.60
N ALA A 689 7.69 -12.63 0.71
CA ALA A 689 8.11 -13.83 1.42
C ALA A 689 7.37 -15.08 0.91
N VAL A 690 6.04 -14.99 0.77
CA VAL A 690 5.22 -16.10 0.27
C VAL A 690 5.57 -16.45 -1.18
N PHE A 691 5.70 -15.47 -2.07
CA PHE A 691 6.06 -15.72 -3.46
C PHE A 691 7.51 -16.22 -3.61
N SER A 692 8.44 -15.73 -2.78
CA SER A 692 9.81 -16.26 -2.72
C SER A 692 9.84 -17.72 -2.28
N ALA A 693 9.02 -18.08 -1.29
CA ALA A 693 8.90 -19.48 -0.84
C ALA A 693 8.34 -20.37 -1.96
N PHE A 694 7.33 -19.93 -2.70
CA PHE A 694 6.81 -20.66 -3.86
C PHE A 694 7.85 -20.75 -4.99
N ALA A 695 8.58 -19.68 -5.29
CA ALA A 695 9.64 -19.71 -6.29
C ALA A 695 10.74 -20.73 -5.94
N ILE A 696 11.19 -20.75 -4.68
CA ILE A 696 12.18 -21.73 -4.19
C ILE A 696 11.59 -23.14 -4.23
N PHE A 697 10.34 -23.32 -3.82
CA PHE A 697 9.69 -24.64 -3.84
C PHE A 697 9.60 -25.19 -5.27
N VAL A 698 9.15 -24.37 -6.23
CA VAL A 698 9.10 -24.78 -7.65
C VAL A 698 10.51 -25.04 -8.20
N ALA A 699 11.51 -24.23 -7.80
CA ALA A 699 12.91 -24.43 -8.15
C ALA A 699 13.45 -25.76 -7.63
N THR A 700 13.16 -26.09 -6.37
CA THR A 700 13.61 -27.36 -5.76
C THR A 700 12.90 -28.58 -6.34
N LEU A 701 11.62 -28.47 -6.73
CA LEU A 701 10.92 -29.52 -7.48
C LEU A 701 11.59 -29.81 -8.82
N GLY A 702 12.02 -28.76 -9.54
CA GLY A 702 12.78 -28.90 -10.78
C GLY A 702 14.13 -29.58 -10.57
N LEU A 703 14.84 -29.18 -9.53
CA LEU A 703 16.12 -29.76 -9.16
C LEU A 703 15.98 -31.22 -8.72
N PHE A 704 14.92 -31.54 -7.97
CA PHE A 704 14.58 -32.89 -7.56
C PHE A 704 14.42 -33.83 -8.77
N GLY A 705 13.62 -33.41 -9.75
CA GLY A 705 13.39 -34.16 -10.96
C GLY A 705 14.67 -34.35 -11.80
N LEU A 706 15.49 -33.29 -11.90
CA LEU A 706 16.76 -33.32 -12.61
C LEU A 706 17.81 -34.19 -11.90
N ALA A 707 17.86 -34.09 -10.56
CA ALA A 707 18.77 -34.93 -9.76
C ALA A 707 18.37 -36.41 -9.86
N SER A 708 17.06 -36.72 -9.76
CA SER A 708 16.57 -38.10 -9.95
C SER A 708 16.97 -38.67 -11.28
N PHE A 709 16.77 -37.92 -12.37
CA PHE A 709 17.16 -38.34 -13.73
C PHE A 709 18.69 -38.51 -13.90
N THR A 710 19.49 -37.59 -13.37
CA THR A 710 20.95 -37.64 -13.44
C THR A 710 21.49 -38.83 -12.68
N THR A 711 20.91 -39.12 -11.53
CA THR A 711 21.26 -40.28 -10.70
C THR A 711 20.90 -41.58 -11.39
N GLU A 712 19.73 -41.69 -12.01
CA GLU A 712 19.32 -42.87 -12.79
C GLU A 712 20.28 -43.17 -13.95
N ARG A 713 20.71 -42.15 -14.68
CA ARG A 713 21.71 -42.30 -15.75
C ARG A 713 23.12 -42.71 -15.27
N ARG A 714 23.51 -42.27 -14.07
CA ARG A 714 24.82 -42.61 -13.48
C ARG A 714 24.75 -43.82 -12.56
N THR A 715 23.65 -44.60 -12.56
CA THR A 715 23.47 -45.76 -11.69
C THR A 715 24.59 -46.80 -11.87
N LYS A 716 25.03 -47.05 -13.12
CA LYS A 716 26.12 -47.95 -13.42
C LYS A 716 27.46 -47.40 -12.91
N GLU A 717 27.74 -46.13 -13.11
CA GLU A 717 28.93 -45.43 -12.60
C GLU A 717 28.97 -45.45 -11.07
N ILE A 718 27.83 -45.14 -10.42
CA ILE A 718 27.68 -45.19 -8.97
C ILE A 718 27.91 -46.63 -8.45
N GLY A 719 27.34 -47.63 -9.14
CA GLY A 719 27.55 -49.06 -8.81
C GLY A 719 29.01 -49.47 -8.87
N ILE A 720 29.73 -49.07 -9.92
CA ILE A 720 31.15 -49.35 -10.06
C ILE A 720 31.95 -48.69 -8.94
N ARG A 721 31.74 -47.41 -8.68
CA ARG A 721 32.46 -46.70 -7.61
C ARG A 721 32.19 -47.29 -6.23
N LYS A 722 30.98 -47.75 -5.98
CA LYS A 722 30.59 -48.40 -4.73
C LYS A 722 31.31 -49.75 -4.56
N VAL A 723 31.43 -50.54 -5.63
CA VAL A 723 32.24 -51.81 -5.63
C VAL A 723 33.71 -51.48 -5.41
N MET A 724 34.20 -50.34 -5.88
CA MET A 724 35.56 -49.85 -5.68
C MET A 724 35.78 -49.21 -4.29
N GLY A 725 34.79 -49.20 -3.41
CA GLY A 725 34.94 -48.77 -2.01
C GLY A 725 34.49 -47.31 -1.72
N ALA A 726 33.86 -46.62 -2.66
CA ALA A 726 33.38 -45.30 -2.42
C ALA A 726 32.25 -45.30 -1.37
N SER A 727 32.30 -44.37 -0.39
CA SER A 727 31.29 -44.20 0.64
C SER A 727 30.05 -43.53 0.05
N VAL A 728 28.92 -43.63 0.76
CA VAL A 728 27.67 -42.92 0.40
C VAL A 728 27.91 -41.42 0.37
N SER A 729 28.71 -40.88 1.29
CA SER A 729 29.07 -39.47 1.37
C SER A 729 29.86 -38.98 0.15
N ASP A 730 30.77 -39.78 -0.36
CA ASP A 730 31.57 -39.45 -1.57
C ASP A 730 30.67 -39.32 -2.80
N ILE A 731 29.68 -40.22 -2.93
CA ILE A 731 28.70 -40.18 -4.04
C ILE A 731 27.79 -38.97 -3.94
N VAL A 732 27.31 -38.69 -2.73
CA VAL A 732 26.44 -37.49 -2.46
C VAL A 732 27.24 -36.23 -2.77
N LEU A 733 28.49 -36.10 -2.28
CA LEU A 733 29.32 -34.93 -2.49
C LEU A 733 29.62 -34.70 -3.97
N LEU A 734 29.90 -35.77 -4.72
CA LEU A 734 30.12 -35.69 -6.18
C LEU A 734 28.91 -35.14 -6.92
N LEU A 735 27.70 -35.62 -6.59
CA LEU A 735 26.48 -35.21 -7.26
C LEU A 735 26.05 -33.79 -6.82
N THR A 736 26.26 -33.42 -5.57
CA THR A 736 25.93 -32.06 -5.09
C THR A 736 26.91 -31.02 -5.62
N SER A 737 28.19 -31.36 -5.85
CA SER A 737 29.20 -30.38 -6.32
C SER A 737 28.86 -29.73 -7.66
N ASP A 738 28.31 -30.50 -8.60
CA ASP A 738 27.92 -29.99 -9.92
C ASP A 738 26.80 -28.89 -9.81
N PHE A 739 25.86 -29.08 -8.89
CA PHE A 739 24.76 -28.11 -8.68
C PHE A 739 25.18 -26.94 -7.79
N THR A 740 26.07 -27.17 -6.82
CA THR A 740 26.64 -26.10 -5.98
C THR A 740 27.26 -25.00 -6.84
N LYS A 741 28.03 -25.39 -7.88
CA LYS A 741 28.61 -24.43 -8.82
C LYS A 741 27.58 -23.57 -9.52
N LEU A 742 26.42 -24.15 -9.89
CA LEU A 742 25.33 -23.41 -10.53
C LEU A 742 24.68 -22.42 -9.58
N VAL A 743 24.48 -22.81 -8.31
CA VAL A 743 23.94 -21.91 -7.29
C VAL A 743 24.91 -20.79 -6.94
N LEU A 744 26.23 -21.06 -6.91
CA LEU A 744 27.25 -20.03 -6.72
C LEU A 744 27.28 -19.02 -7.88
N VAL A 745 27.18 -19.48 -9.12
CA VAL A 745 27.06 -18.60 -10.30
C VAL A 745 25.78 -17.78 -10.23
N ALA A 746 24.67 -18.39 -9.78
CA ALA A 746 23.40 -17.69 -9.58
C ALA A 746 23.52 -16.57 -8.54
N ASN A 747 24.29 -16.78 -7.45
CA ASN A 747 24.55 -15.73 -6.44
C ASN A 747 25.32 -14.55 -7.04
N VAL A 748 26.36 -14.81 -7.86
CA VAL A 748 27.12 -13.73 -8.51
C VAL A 748 26.24 -12.84 -9.39
N ILE A 749 25.19 -13.41 -9.98
CA ILE A 749 24.22 -12.64 -10.78
C ILE A 749 23.17 -11.98 -9.90
N ALA A 750 22.65 -12.70 -8.91
CA ALA A 750 21.55 -12.23 -8.06
C ALA A 750 21.94 -11.04 -7.17
N TRP A 751 23.15 -11.03 -6.62
CA TRP A 751 23.60 -10.01 -5.68
C TRP A 751 23.62 -8.59 -6.28
N PRO A 752 24.28 -8.33 -7.44
CA PRO A 752 24.25 -7.01 -8.05
C PRO A 752 22.83 -6.58 -8.44
N VAL A 753 22.03 -7.49 -8.97
CA VAL A 753 20.64 -7.23 -9.38
C VAL A 753 19.79 -6.85 -8.16
N ALA A 754 19.83 -7.66 -7.11
CA ALA A 754 19.09 -7.38 -5.88
C ALA A 754 19.55 -6.06 -5.23
N TYR A 755 20.85 -5.81 -5.16
CA TYR A 755 21.39 -4.55 -4.62
C TYR A 755 20.87 -3.33 -5.39
N TYR A 756 20.92 -3.37 -6.72
CA TYR A 756 20.47 -2.25 -7.55
C TYR A 756 18.99 -1.92 -7.31
N PHE A 757 18.10 -2.93 -7.40
CA PHE A 757 16.68 -2.71 -7.24
C PHE A 757 16.32 -2.34 -5.80
N MET A 758 16.95 -2.95 -4.80
CA MET A 758 16.64 -2.64 -3.41
C MET A 758 17.19 -1.29 -2.97
N ASN A 759 18.36 -0.89 -3.46
CA ASN A 759 18.86 0.46 -3.21
C ASN A 759 17.93 1.52 -3.83
N GLN A 760 17.41 1.29 -5.04
CA GLN A 760 16.44 2.18 -5.67
C GLN A 760 15.10 2.20 -4.91
N TRP A 761 14.65 1.08 -4.37
CA TRP A 761 13.45 1.04 -3.54
C TRP A 761 13.62 1.82 -2.24
N LEU A 762 14.77 1.69 -1.59
CA LEU A 762 15.11 2.42 -0.36
C LEU A 762 15.17 3.95 -0.54
N THR A 763 15.39 4.46 -1.76
CA THR A 763 15.39 5.93 -1.99
C THR A 763 14.01 6.58 -1.81
N ARG A 764 12.94 5.79 -1.68
CA ARG A 764 11.60 6.31 -1.37
C ARG A 764 11.44 6.72 0.10
N PHE A 765 12.36 6.30 0.96
CA PHE A 765 12.38 6.67 2.36
C PHE A 765 13.38 7.80 2.57
N ALA A 766 12.97 8.87 3.25
CA ALA A 766 13.88 9.90 3.70
C ALA A 766 14.89 9.31 4.69
N TYR A 767 14.44 8.37 5.53
CA TYR A 767 15.26 7.67 6.52
C TYR A 767 15.31 6.17 6.20
N LYS A 768 16.47 5.71 5.75
CA LYS A 768 16.70 4.34 5.28
C LYS A 768 17.66 3.58 6.17
N ALA A 769 17.40 2.29 6.35
CA ALA A 769 18.30 1.39 7.05
C ALA A 769 19.71 1.43 6.43
N PRO A 770 20.76 1.65 7.21
CA PRO A 770 22.14 1.68 6.71
C PRO A 770 22.51 0.30 6.11
N PHE A 771 23.38 0.30 5.10
CA PHE A 771 23.77 -0.93 4.39
C PHE A 771 24.27 -2.04 5.33
N GLY A 772 24.96 -1.67 6.41
CA GLY A 772 25.47 -2.65 7.39
C GLY A 772 24.40 -3.50 8.04
N GLU A 773 23.16 -2.99 8.19
CA GLU A 773 22.07 -3.73 8.82
C GLU A 773 21.47 -4.82 7.94
N TRP A 774 21.60 -4.72 6.61
CA TRP A 774 21.02 -5.69 5.68
C TRP A 774 22.06 -6.41 4.79
N ALA A 775 23.33 -6.05 4.84
CA ALA A 775 24.40 -6.69 4.04
C ALA A 775 24.50 -8.21 4.27
N TRP A 776 24.29 -8.67 5.50
CA TRP A 776 24.32 -10.09 5.85
C TRP A 776 23.25 -10.92 5.15
N LEU A 777 22.16 -10.29 4.70
CA LEU A 777 21.05 -10.96 3.99
C LEU A 777 21.51 -11.61 2.68
N PHE A 778 22.54 -11.08 2.03
CA PHE A 778 23.12 -11.68 0.82
C PHE A 778 23.69 -13.06 1.11
N VAL A 779 24.43 -13.15 2.21
CA VAL A 779 25.01 -14.43 2.65
C VAL A 779 23.91 -15.39 3.13
N ALA A 780 22.94 -14.88 3.89
CA ALA A 780 21.82 -15.68 4.37
C ALA A 780 20.98 -16.26 3.21
N ALA A 781 20.64 -15.46 2.20
CA ALA A 781 19.90 -15.91 1.02
C ALA A 781 20.70 -16.97 0.22
N ALA A 782 22.02 -16.78 0.11
CA ALA A 782 22.90 -17.78 -0.52
C ALA A 782 22.89 -19.12 0.24
N LEU A 783 22.98 -19.07 1.57
CA LEU A 783 22.95 -20.25 2.43
C LEU A 783 21.60 -20.97 2.36
N VAL A 784 20.48 -20.24 2.36
CA VAL A 784 19.14 -20.83 2.21
C VAL A 784 18.99 -21.54 0.86
N ALA A 785 19.41 -20.88 -0.23
CA ALA A 785 19.37 -21.47 -1.57
C ALA A 785 20.27 -22.72 -1.70
N LEU A 786 21.48 -22.67 -1.12
CA LEU A 786 22.40 -23.82 -1.08
C LEU A 786 21.82 -24.96 -0.25
N ALA A 787 21.27 -24.66 0.93
CA ALA A 787 20.66 -25.69 1.80
C ALA A 787 19.47 -26.36 1.10
N ALA A 788 18.57 -25.58 0.48
CA ALA A 788 17.45 -26.11 -0.29
C ALA A 788 17.91 -27.04 -1.43
N ALA A 789 18.94 -26.63 -2.18
CA ALA A 789 19.53 -27.43 -3.24
C ALA A 789 20.18 -28.72 -2.69
N TRP A 790 20.95 -28.61 -1.61
CA TRP A 790 21.66 -29.78 -1.02
C TRP A 790 20.70 -30.79 -0.42
N ILE A 791 19.68 -30.36 0.34
CA ILE A 791 18.63 -31.21 0.90
C ILE A 791 17.93 -31.99 -0.22
N THR A 792 17.58 -31.29 -1.31
CA THR A 792 16.90 -31.90 -2.46
C THR A 792 17.78 -32.95 -3.16
N ILE A 793 19.03 -32.63 -3.43
CA ILE A 793 19.94 -33.52 -4.15
C ILE A 793 20.40 -34.68 -3.27
N ALA A 794 20.75 -34.41 -2.00
CA ALA A 794 21.20 -35.41 -1.07
C ALA A 794 20.14 -36.47 -0.81
N SER A 795 18.85 -36.08 -0.77
CA SER A 795 17.76 -37.06 -0.65
C SER A 795 17.69 -38.06 -1.79
N GLN A 796 17.94 -37.61 -3.05
CA GLN A 796 17.97 -38.48 -4.24
C GLN A 796 19.26 -39.27 -4.34
N ALA A 797 20.40 -38.61 -4.17
CA ALA A 797 21.72 -39.23 -4.20
C ALA A 797 21.86 -40.31 -3.12
N GLY A 798 21.35 -40.06 -1.92
CA GLY A 798 21.32 -41.00 -0.79
C GLY A 798 20.52 -42.26 -1.10
N ARG A 799 19.32 -42.10 -1.67
CA ARG A 799 18.49 -43.24 -2.11
C ARG A 799 19.22 -44.11 -3.15
N ALA A 800 19.88 -43.48 -4.13
CA ALA A 800 20.63 -44.23 -5.14
C ALA A 800 21.91 -44.88 -4.58
N ALA A 801 22.60 -44.17 -3.69
CA ALA A 801 23.83 -44.71 -3.08
C ALA A 801 23.54 -45.84 -2.07
N THR A 802 22.32 -45.92 -1.52
CA THR A 802 21.92 -47.04 -0.65
C THR A 802 21.38 -48.25 -1.40
N SER A 803 21.08 -48.15 -2.70
CA SER A 803 20.67 -49.29 -3.53
C SER A 803 21.77 -50.38 -3.62
N ARG A 804 21.35 -51.64 -3.74
CA ARG A 804 22.28 -52.79 -3.81
C ARG A 804 23.08 -52.75 -5.10
N PRO A 805 24.43 -52.84 -5.08
CA PRO A 805 25.31 -52.77 -6.27
C PRO A 805 24.99 -53.81 -7.35
N VAL A 806 24.57 -54.99 -6.92
CA VAL A 806 24.18 -56.11 -7.81
C VAL A 806 22.99 -55.75 -8.71
N LEU A 807 22.02 -54.98 -8.20
CA LEU A 807 20.88 -54.52 -9.01
C LEU A 807 21.29 -53.42 -10.00
N ALA A 808 22.27 -52.57 -9.64
CA ALA A 808 22.79 -51.50 -10.49
C ALA A 808 23.61 -52.03 -11.68
N LEU A 809 24.27 -53.21 -11.55
CA LEU A 809 25.06 -53.83 -12.60
C LEU A 809 24.24 -54.78 -13.48
N ARG A 810 23.05 -55.18 -13.09
CA ARG A 810 22.15 -56.13 -13.79
C ARG A 810 21.15 -55.43 -14.74
N TYR A 811 21.18 -54.13 -14.80
CA TYR A 811 20.35 -53.34 -15.71
C TYR A 811 20.98 -53.32 -17.11
N GLU A 812 20.55 -54.20 -17.99
CA GLU A 812 20.74 -54.09 -19.45
C GLU A 812 19.56 -53.37 -20.12
#